data_a67ff8e62307062aa7d79c3208d8176f
#
_entry.id   a67ff8e62307062aa7d79c3208d8176f
#
_cell.length_a   1.000
_cell.length_b   1.000
_cell.length_c   1.000
_cell.angle_alpha   90.00
_cell.angle_beta   90.00
_cell.angle_gamma   90.00
#
_symmetry.space_group_name_H-M   'P 1'
#
loop_
_entity.id
_entity.type
_entity.pdbx_description
1 polymer ?
#
loop_
_entity_poly.entity_id
_entity_poly.type
_entity_poly.pdbx_seq_one_letter_code
_entity_poly.pdbx_strand_id
1 'polypeptide(L)'
;MSVTKAVSSLDNVVVKSPNDRRLYRVIELENGLCALLIHDSDIYPEGAAADGQNTVADHMDEDEDSDGSYEDDDDDKGEGDEEDDMDEDEDEVKEKGDHQTKKAAAAMCVAMGSFLDPPEAQDLAHFLEHMLFMGSTEFPDENEYDSYLSKHGGASNAYTEMEHTCYHFEIKREFLQGALKRFSQFFVAPLMKTEAMEREVLAVDSGNKKSLSGAMENGVDLRECIMKLYKEYYHGGLMKLVVIGGESLDMLESWVVELIGNVRNGSKIRPTLEAKGPIWECGKLYRLEAVKDVHILYLRWTLPPLRHAYVKKPEDYLAHLLEHERRGSLHSFLKGKGWATSLSAGVGDDGINRSSLAYIFEMSIHLTDSGLEKIYDIIGYIYQYLKLLRDVSPQEWIFKELQDIGNMDFRYVEEQVADDYATELSENMLAYPVGDYVYQTWDPKMIEDLMGFFTPKNMRIDVVLKSIKSEEFQTEPCDEKLSVLNDLSLTDLNSFIPVVCSQIFVEALCHGNLSEDEAVNISNIFKNSLTAEPLPVKCRDVNVKNKSETNSVVELYYQIEPEEAQSTKMKAMLDLFHEIVEEPLFNQLRTKEQLGYVVKCGPRLTYRIHGFCFCVQSSKYGPVHLLGRVDNFIKDIEALLEQLDEESFEDYRSGVIARLLEKDPSLLSETNELWSQIVDKRYMFDYSHKEAEELRSIEKKDVIEWYKTFFRESSPKCRRLAVRVWGCNTNMKETQTDPKSVQQIITDAVAFKSTSQFYSSLC
;
A
#
# COMPACT_ATOMS: atom_id res chain seq x y z
N MET A 1 -5.91 39.33 12.31
CA MET A 1 -5.35 37.98 12.58
C MET A 1 -3.85 38.15 12.70
N SER A 2 -3.20 37.70 13.78
CA SER A 2 -1.73 37.68 13.86
C SER A 2 -1.21 36.67 12.86
N VAL A 3 -0.34 37.06 11.97
CA VAL A 3 0.31 36.12 11.04
C VAL A 3 1.18 35.19 11.86
N THR A 4 0.85 33.91 11.91
CA THR A 4 1.69 32.87 12.52
C THR A 4 3.07 32.91 11.86
N LYS A 5 4.12 32.75 12.63
CA LYS A 5 5.50 32.74 12.13
C LYS A 5 6.19 31.46 12.57
N ALA A 6 7.20 31.04 11.83
CA ALA A 6 8.13 30.03 12.31
C ALA A 6 8.93 30.65 13.49
N VAL A 7 9.00 29.93 14.60
CA VAL A 7 9.81 30.27 15.78
C VAL A 7 11.28 29.95 15.52
N SER A 8 11.52 28.84 14.82
CA SER A 8 12.83 28.42 14.33
C SER A 8 12.74 27.82 12.95
N SER A 9 13.77 28.07 12.16
CA SER A 9 13.95 27.48 10.81
C SER A 9 15.44 27.13 10.69
N LEU A 10 15.72 25.83 10.49
CA LEU A 10 17.07 25.28 10.55
C LEU A 10 17.34 24.42 9.32
N ASP A 11 18.25 24.87 8.47
CA ASP A 11 18.76 24.10 7.34
C ASP A 11 19.93 23.20 7.79
N ASN A 12 20.15 22.11 7.07
CA ASN A 12 21.31 21.22 7.23
C ASN A 12 21.46 20.56 8.63
N VAL A 13 20.39 20.42 9.38
CA VAL A 13 20.39 19.69 10.66
C VAL A 13 20.09 18.21 10.51
N VAL A 14 19.54 17.82 9.35
CA VAL A 14 19.22 16.42 9.05
C VAL A 14 20.46 15.68 8.58
N VAL A 15 20.74 14.55 9.20
CA VAL A 15 21.78 13.61 8.74
C VAL A 15 21.16 12.75 7.64
N LYS A 16 21.69 12.82 6.43
CA LYS A 16 21.20 12.10 5.25
C LYS A 16 22.28 11.24 4.63
N SER A 17 21.87 10.26 3.84
CA SER A 17 22.78 9.46 3.02
C SER A 17 23.68 10.38 2.17
N PRO A 18 24.96 10.04 1.96
CA PRO A 18 25.82 10.78 1.04
C PRO A 18 25.31 10.83 -0.40
N ASN A 19 24.47 9.88 -0.77
CA ASN A 19 23.86 9.76 -2.10
C ASN A 19 22.59 10.60 -2.25
N ASP A 20 21.98 11.03 -1.15
CA ASP A 20 20.77 11.83 -1.14
C ASP A 20 21.05 13.29 -1.55
N ARG A 21 20.43 13.74 -2.65
CA ARG A 21 20.60 15.09 -3.22
C ARG A 21 19.59 16.10 -2.70
N ARG A 22 18.52 15.65 -2.05
CA ARG A 22 17.43 16.51 -1.54
C ARG A 22 17.93 17.51 -0.51
N LEU A 23 17.24 18.65 -0.40
CA LEU A 23 17.52 19.69 0.61
C LEU A 23 16.47 19.58 1.71
N TYR A 24 16.88 19.82 2.94
CA TYR A 24 16.07 19.61 4.13
C TYR A 24 16.06 20.85 5.01
N ARG A 25 14.87 21.20 5.52
CA ARG A 25 14.68 22.26 6.51
C ARG A 25 13.73 21.79 7.61
N VAL A 26 14.14 21.94 8.86
CA VAL A 26 13.28 21.73 10.02
C VAL A 26 12.75 23.06 10.51
N ILE A 27 11.42 23.20 10.61
CA ILE A 27 10.79 24.39 11.15
C ILE A 27 9.94 24.05 12.37
N GLU A 28 9.85 24.98 13.30
CA GLU A 28 8.94 24.94 14.44
C GLU A 28 8.02 26.16 14.39
N LEU A 29 6.70 25.92 14.44
CA LEU A 29 5.68 26.96 14.42
C LEU A 29 5.31 27.42 15.83
N GLU A 30 4.72 28.63 15.94
CA GLU A 30 4.24 29.19 17.23
C GLU A 30 3.20 28.29 17.93
N ASN A 31 2.44 27.49 17.18
CA ASN A 31 1.48 26.53 17.73
C ASN A 31 2.12 25.24 18.28
N GLY A 32 3.45 25.13 18.21
CA GLY A 32 4.22 24.00 18.71
C GLY A 32 4.44 22.86 17.70
N LEU A 33 3.85 22.94 16.51
CA LEU A 33 4.04 21.95 15.45
C LEU A 33 5.50 22.03 14.92
N CYS A 34 6.09 20.87 14.71
CA CYS A 34 7.38 20.72 14.05
C CYS A 34 7.18 20.12 12.66
N ALA A 35 7.68 20.78 11.63
CA ALA A 35 7.63 20.28 10.27
C ALA A 35 9.02 20.08 9.68
N LEU A 36 9.15 19.05 8.85
CA LEU A 36 10.30 18.78 8.00
C LEU A 36 9.90 19.07 6.55
N LEU A 37 10.61 20.01 5.94
CA LEU A 37 10.41 20.41 4.55
C LEU A 37 11.54 19.82 3.72
N ILE A 38 11.19 19.22 2.60
CA ILE A 38 12.11 18.52 1.71
C ILE A 38 11.92 19.06 0.30
N HIS A 39 12.98 19.68 -0.22
CA HIS A 39 13.07 20.05 -1.62
C HIS A 39 13.74 18.91 -2.38
N ASP A 40 13.03 18.31 -3.31
CA ASP A 40 13.54 17.30 -4.23
C ASP A 40 13.65 17.90 -5.64
N SER A 41 14.88 18.07 -6.13
CA SER A 41 15.15 18.63 -7.44
C SER A 41 14.69 17.74 -8.60
N ASP A 42 14.50 16.45 -8.34
CA ASP A 42 14.05 15.49 -9.36
C ASP A 42 12.54 15.60 -9.62
N ILE A 43 11.80 16.31 -8.76
CA ILE A 43 10.40 16.71 -8.99
C ILE A 43 10.31 17.84 -10.03
N TYR A 44 11.38 18.61 -10.23
CA TYR A 44 11.54 19.59 -11.31
C TYR A 44 12.68 19.18 -12.24
N PRO A 45 12.43 18.87 -13.53
CA PRO A 45 13.51 18.62 -14.49
C PRO A 45 14.41 19.86 -14.64
N GLU A 46 15.73 19.69 -14.71
CA GLU A 46 16.68 20.75 -15.01
C GLU A 46 16.30 21.45 -16.33
N GLY A 47 15.96 22.74 -16.25
CA GLY A 47 15.60 23.56 -17.43
C GLY A 47 14.23 24.24 -17.35
N ALA A 48 13.35 23.87 -16.44
CA ALA A 48 12.19 24.71 -16.10
C ALA A 48 12.70 25.84 -15.21
N ALA A 49 13.13 26.96 -15.82
CA ALA A 49 13.44 28.17 -15.07
C ALA A 49 12.27 28.50 -14.14
N ALA A 50 12.59 28.87 -12.91
CA ALA A 50 11.65 29.44 -11.98
C ALA A 50 11.17 30.80 -12.53
N ASP A 51 10.26 30.78 -13.49
CA ASP A 51 9.48 31.94 -13.85
C ASP A 51 8.46 32.13 -12.74
N GLY A 52 8.93 32.84 -11.71
CA GLY A 52 8.07 33.42 -10.71
C GLY A 52 7.14 34.44 -11.38
N GLN A 53 5.97 34.01 -11.73
CA GLN A 53 4.73 34.76 -11.85
C GLN A 53 3.74 33.99 -12.73
N ASN A 54 3.02 33.07 -12.12
CA ASN A 54 1.65 32.81 -12.55
C ASN A 54 0.81 32.69 -11.28
N THR A 55 0.37 33.82 -10.82
CA THR A 55 -0.81 33.92 -9.96
C THR A 55 -1.99 33.46 -10.80
N VAL A 56 -2.44 32.25 -10.60
CA VAL A 56 -3.79 31.86 -11.03
C VAL A 56 -4.75 32.61 -10.10
N ALA A 57 -5.27 33.70 -10.59
CA ALA A 57 -6.37 34.42 -9.96
C ALA A 57 -7.63 33.56 -10.11
N ASP A 58 -8.26 33.26 -8.99
CA ASP A 58 -9.67 32.85 -8.94
C ASP A 58 -10.51 33.89 -9.68
N HIS A 59 -10.96 33.58 -10.86
CA HIS A 59 -11.99 34.35 -11.55
C HIS A 59 -13.35 33.89 -11.03
N MET A 60 -13.91 34.67 -10.14
CA MET A 60 -15.35 34.74 -9.95
C MET A 60 -15.94 35.43 -11.19
N ASP A 61 -16.90 34.74 -11.78
CA ASP A 61 -17.76 35.28 -12.85
C ASP A 61 -18.50 36.52 -12.35
N GLU A 62 -18.29 37.66 -13.00
CA GLU A 62 -19.23 38.76 -13.07
C GLU A 62 -19.45 39.07 -14.54
N ASP A 63 -20.66 38.77 -14.97
CA ASP A 63 -21.22 39.16 -16.27
C ASP A 63 -21.30 40.70 -16.39
N GLU A 64 -20.69 41.30 -17.40
CA GLU A 64 -21.15 42.58 -17.97
C GLU A 64 -20.87 42.64 -19.46
N ASP A 65 -21.99 42.77 -20.21
CA ASP A 65 -22.07 43.07 -21.62
C ASP A 65 -21.42 44.40 -21.98
N SER A 66 -20.62 44.48 -23.05
CA SER A 66 -20.68 45.64 -23.96
C SER A 66 -19.97 45.41 -25.29
N ASP A 67 -20.74 45.65 -26.29
CA ASP A 67 -20.66 45.82 -27.74
C ASP A 67 -19.54 46.77 -28.23
N GLY A 68 -18.94 46.52 -29.42
CA GLY A 68 -18.37 47.60 -30.21
C GLY A 68 -17.09 47.35 -31.02
N SER A 69 -17.31 46.94 -32.29
CA SER A 69 -16.80 47.49 -33.58
C SER A 69 -15.33 47.44 -33.97
N TYR A 70 -15.14 46.75 -35.06
CA TYR A 70 -14.24 46.88 -36.22
C TYR A 70 -13.23 48.04 -36.29
N GLU A 71 -12.03 47.75 -36.82
CA GLU A 71 -11.50 48.37 -38.07
C GLU A 71 -10.24 47.62 -38.55
N ASP A 72 -10.25 47.34 -39.84
CA ASP A 72 -9.16 46.85 -40.69
C ASP A 72 -8.10 47.94 -40.90
N ASP A 73 -6.90 47.55 -41.21
CA ASP A 73 -6.11 48.21 -42.25
C ASP A 73 -4.95 47.36 -42.76
N ASP A 74 -4.89 47.29 -44.08
CA ASP A 74 -3.92 46.61 -44.96
C ASP A 74 -2.63 47.40 -45.15
N ASP A 75 -1.73 46.76 -45.91
CA ASP A 75 -0.59 47.21 -46.73
C ASP A 75 0.81 47.03 -46.15
N ASP A 76 1.78 46.65 -46.86
CA ASP A 76 2.12 46.26 -48.26
C ASP A 76 3.61 45.91 -48.35
N LYS A 77 3.96 44.90 -49.18
CA LYS A 77 5.12 44.67 -50.01
C LYS A 77 6.57 44.98 -49.56
N GLY A 78 7.45 44.05 -49.87
CA GLY A 78 8.86 44.24 -50.13
C GLY A 78 9.61 42.96 -50.49
N GLU A 79 9.71 42.68 -51.82
CA GLU A 79 10.56 41.67 -52.44
C GLU A 79 12.03 42.01 -52.26
N GLY A 80 12.89 40.99 -52.16
CA GLY A 80 14.36 41.14 -52.31
C GLY A 80 15.03 39.76 -52.27
N ASP A 81 15.26 39.23 -53.45
CA ASP A 81 16.13 38.06 -53.70
C ASP A 81 17.56 38.37 -53.29
N GLU A 82 18.27 37.36 -52.74
CA GLU A 82 19.66 37.06 -53.10
C GLU A 82 20.02 35.65 -52.56
N GLU A 83 20.66 34.91 -53.41
CA GLU A 83 21.09 33.52 -53.31
C GLU A 83 22.35 33.38 -52.46
N ASP A 84 22.62 32.09 -52.08
CA ASP A 84 23.87 31.42 -51.72
C ASP A 84 24.29 31.47 -50.24
N ASP A 85 24.17 30.35 -49.56
CA ASP A 85 25.26 29.38 -49.34
C ASP A 85 24.74 28.21 -48.48
N MET A 86 25.01 26.99 -48.94
CA MET A 86 24.81 25.77 -48.20
C MET A 86 25.82 25.67 -47.08
N ASP A 87 25.37 25.72 -45.84
CA ASP A 87 26.00 25.02 -44.73
C ASP A 87 24.96 24.06 -44.13
N GLU A 88 25.23 22.75 -44.29
CA GLU A 88 24.53 21.66 -43.66
C GLU A 88 24.85 21.70 -42.15
N ASP A 89 24.15 22.51 -41.39
CA ASP A 89 24.04 22.31 -39.97
C ASP A 89 22.93 21.28 -39.71
N GLU A 90 23.35 20.04 -39.46
CA GLU A 90 22.49 19.04 -38.84
C GLU A 90 22.03 19.58 -37.47
N ASP A 91 20.94 20.32 -37.45
CA ASP A 91 20.17 20.55 -36.26
C ASP A 91 19.65 19.17 -35.78
N GLU A 92 20.48 18.53 -34.93
CA GLU A 92 19.97 17.52 -34.01
C GLU A 92 18.77 18.16 -33.26
N VAL A 93 17.57 17.88 -33.75
CA VAL A 93 16.36 17.99 -32.96
C VAL A 93 16.55 16.99 -31.80
N LYS A 94 17.14 17.47 -30.71
CA LYS A 94 17.07 16.77 -29.44
C LYS A 94 15.58 16.63 -29.14
N GLU A 95 15.05 15.44 -29.43
CA GLU A 95 13.81 14.99 -28.85
C GLU A 95 13.91 15.34 -27.37
N LYS A 96 13.03 16.22 -26.88
CA LYS A 96 12.82 16.44 -25.46
C LYS A 96 12.37 15.07 -24.94
N GLY A 97 13.30 14.30 -24.40
CA GLY A 97 12.98 13.07 -23.70
C GLY A 97 11.88 13.37 -22.70
N ASP A 98 10.83 12.59 -22.72
CA ASP A 98 9.78 12.60 -21.71
C ASP A 98 10.46 12.30 -20.37
N HIS A 99 10.79 13.34 -19.59
CA HIS A 99 11.42 13.18 -18.30
C HIS A 99 10.38 12.58 -17.37
N GLN A 100 10.66 11.38 -16.87
CA GLN A 100 9.90 10.77 -15.79
C GLN A 100 9.84 11.75 -14.60
N THR A 101 8.64 12.13 -14.20
CA THR A 101 8.42 13.08 -13.10
C THR A 101 8.04 12.34 -11.82
N LYS A 102 8.57 12.81 -10.68
CA LYS A 102 8.16 12.34 -9.36
C LYS A 102 6.97 13.14 -8.86
N LYS A 103 6.17 12.54 -7.98
CA LYS A 103 5.10 13.23 -7.26
C LYS A 103 5.63 13.95 -6.03
N ALA A 104 4.89 14.98 -5.62
CA ALA A 104 5.02 15.62 -4.32
C ALA A 104 4.14 14.90 -3.28
N ALA A 105 4.49 14.99 -1.99
CA ALA A 105 3.77 14.31 -0.93
C ALA A 105 3.76 15.11 0.38
N ALA A 106 2.80 14.80 1.25
CA ALA A 106 2.86 15.23 2.64
C ALA A 106 2.28 14.16 3.58
N ALA A 107 2.85 14.11 4.79
CA ALA A 107 2.37 13.24 5.87
C ALA A 107 2.28 14.01 7.19
N MET A 108 1.18 13.83 7.91
CA MET A 108 0.94 14.38 9.25
C MET A 108 0.73 13.25 10.24
N CYS A 109 1.65 13.09 11.17
CA CYS A 109 1.56 12.12 12.24
C CYS A 109 1.18 12.80 13.56
N VAL A 110 0.13 12.30 14.20
CA VAL A 110 -0.43 12.82 15.47
C VAL A 110 -0.13 11.81 16.58
N ALA A 111 0.43 12.24 17.71
CA ALA A 111 0.77 11.39 18.86
C ALA A 111 -0.50 10.98 19.64
N MET A 112 -1.46 10.36 18.97
CA MET A 112 -2.71 9.83 19.51
C MET A 112 -3.11 8.59 18.73
N GLY A 113 -3.34 7.48 19.39
CA GLY A 113 -3.73 6.20 18.80
C GLY A 113 -4.64 5.39 19.74
N SER A 114 -4.88 4.14 19.38
CA SER A 114 -5.90 3.25 20.00
C SER A 114 -5.68 2.99 21.50
N PHE A 115 -4.48 3.16 22.05
CA PHE A 115 -4.26 3.06 23.50
C PHE A 115 -4.93 4.17 24.30
N LEU A 116 -5.39 5.23 23.65
CA LEU A 116 -6.13 6.33 24.29
C LEU A 116 -7.64 6.15 24.19
N ASP A 117 -8.12 5.09 23.57
CA ASP A 117 -9.53 4.78 23.51
C ASP A 117 -10.11 4.55 24.91
N PRO A 118 -11.26 5.11 25.23
CA PRO A 118 -11.93 4.80 26.48
C PRO A 118 -12.39 3.33 26.49
N PRO A 119 -12.35 2.65 27.66
CA PRO A 119 -12.73 1.23 27.76
C PRO A 119 -14.13 0.92 27.24
N GLU A 120 -15.05 1.87 27.31
CA GLU A 120 -16.44 1.78 26.87
C GLU A 120 -16.65 1.97 25.36
N ALA A 121 -15.65 2.48 24.63
CA ALA A 121 -15.70 2.69 23.19
C ALA A 121 -14.29 2.46 22.59
N GLN A 122 -13.97 1.21 22.30
CA GLN A 122 -12.75 0.83 21.60
C GLN A 122 -12.90 1.13 20.11
N ASP A 123 -11.80 1.28 19.39
CA ASP A 123 -11.71 1.74 17.99
C ASP A 123 -12.13 3.21 17.77
N LEU A 124 -12.19 4.01 18.83
CA LEU A 124 -12.62 5.39 18.74
C LEU A 124 -11.57 6.28 18.05
N ALA A 125 -10.29 6.00 18.24
CA ALA A 125 -9.20 6.69 17.55
C ALA A 125 -9.25 6.46 16.03
N HIS A 126 -9.46 5.22 15.61
CA HIS A 126 -9.65 4.84 14.20
C HIS A 126 -10.95 5.44 13.62
N PHE A 127 -12.00 5.49 14.41
CA PHE A 127 -13.22 6.17 14.01
C PHE A 127 -13.05 7.68 13.84
N LEU A 128 -12.24 8.32 14.70
CA LEU A 128 -11.88 9.74 14.51
C LEU A 128 -11.08 9.95 13.23
N GLU A 129 -10.19 9.03 12.89
CA GLU A 129 -9.46 9.06 11.62
C GLU A 129 -10.42 9.15 10.44
N HIS A 130 -11.39 8.22 10.33
CA HIS A 130 -12.42 8.23 9.28
C HIS A 130 -13.20 9.55 9.24
N MET A 131 -13.56 10.07 10.41
CA MET A 131 -14.39 11.28 10.51
C MET A 131 -13.69 12.55 10.02
N LEU A 132 -12.35 12.59 9.96
CA LEU A 132 -11.63 13.76 9.45
C LEU A 132 -11.73 13.90 7.93
N PHE A 133 -11.98 12.80 7.21
CA PHE A 133 -12.22 12.83 5.77
C PHE A 133 -13.65 13.31 5.40
N MET A 134 -14.56 13.39 6.37
CA MET A 134 -15.98 13.68 6.12
C MET A 134 -16.30 15.18 6.00
N GLY A 135 -15.37 15.95 5.44
CA GLY A 135 -15.51 17.37 5.14
C GLY A 135 -15.09 18.31 6.26
N SER A 136 -14.77 19.53 5.87
CA SER A 136 -14.30 20.61 6.75
C SER A 136 -15.16 21.86 6.59
N THR A 137 -14.89 22.88 7.40
CA THR A 137 -15.61 24.15 7.30
C THR A 137 -15.38 24.88 5.98
N GLU A 138 -14.17 24.80 5.43
CA GLU A 138 -13.82 25.42 4.14
C GLU A 138 -14.25 24.55 2.97
N PHE A 139 -14.15 23.23 3.11
CA PHE A 139 -14.54 22.24 2.10
C PHE A 139 -15.61 21.30 2.70
N PRO A 140 -16.89 21.71 2.65
CA PRO A 140 -17.94 20.97 3.34
C PRO A 140 -18.42 19.70 2.61
N ASP A 141 -18.09 19.50 1.35
CA ASP A 141 -18.38 18.25 0.65
C ASP A 141 -17.47 17.13 1.18
N GLU A 142 -18.04 15.96 1.42
CA GLU A 142 -17.34 14.80 1.97
C GLU A 142 -16.34 14.20 0.97
N ASN A 143 -16.55 14.41 -0.32
CA ASN A 143 -15.69 13.88 -1.37
C ASN A 143 -14.71 14.90 -1.97
N GLU A 144 -14.79 16.16 -1.56
CA GLU A 144 -13.98 17.24 -2.14
C GLU A 144 -12.48 16.94 -2.12
N TYR A 145 -11.98 16.37 -1.01
CA TYR A 145 -10.57 16.05 -0.87
C TYR A 145 -10.14 14.91 -1.81
N ASP A 146 -10.85 13.79 -1.78
CA ASP A 146 -10.50 12.62 -2.59
C ASP A 146 -10.72 12.91 -4.08
N SER A 147 -11.77 13.63 -4.42
CA SER A 147 -12.04 14.07 -5.80
C SER A 147 -10.95 15.00 -6.33
N TYR A 148 -10.45 15.93 -5.48
CA TYR A 148 -9.34 16.79 -5.87
C TYR A 148 -8.06 16.00 -6.14
N LEU A 149 -7.71 15.05 -5.25
CA LEU A 149 -6.52 14.23 -5.43
C LEU A 149 -6.62 13.36 -6.69
N SER A 150 -7.73 12.64 -6.86
CA SER A 150 -7.93 11.75 -8.00
C SER A 150 -7.86 12.48 -9.35
N LYS A 151 -8.50 13.67 -9.45
CA LYS A 151 -8.43 14.50 -10.65
C LYS A 151 -7.01 14.92 -11.03
N HIS A 152 -6.15 15.07 -10.03
CA HIS A 152 -4.79 15.55 -10.23
C HIS A 152 -3.71 14.46 -10.06
N GLY A 153 -4.10 13.19 -10.28
CA GLY A 153 -3.20 12.03 -10.25
C GLY A 153 -2.60 11.74 -8.90
N GLY A 154 -3.29 12.15 -7.83
CA GLY A 154 -2.91 11.91 -6.44
C GLY A 154 -3.71 10.79 -5.80
N ALA A 155 -3.27 10.38 -4.63
CA ALA A 155 -3.94 9.42 -3.74
C ALA A 155 -3.69 9.80 -2.28
N SER A 156 -4.55 9.37 -1.38
CA SER A 156 -4.37 9.55 0.06
C SER A 156 -4.71 8.29 0.83
N ASN A 157 -4.15 8.17 2.01
CA ASN A 157 -4.52 7.16 2.97
C ASN A 157 -4.28 7.67 4.40
N ALA A 158 -4.78 6.92 5.37
CA ALA A 158 -4.49 7.11 6.78
C ALA A 158 -4.50 5.77 7.51
N TYR A 159 -3.90 5.72 8.67
CA TYR A 159 -3.96 4.56 9.55
C TYR A 159 -3.77 4.97 11.00
N THR A 160 -4.40 4.21 11.88
CA THR A 160 -4.33 4.38 13.33
C THR A 160 -3.59 3.21 13.97
N GLU A 161 -2.44 3.52 14.56
CA GLU A 161 -1.65 2.62 15.37
C GLU A 161 -1.99 2.73 16.88
N MET A 162 -1.27 2.00 17.72
CA MET A 162 -1.52 2.00 19.16
C MET A 162 -1.26 3.37 19.80
N GLU A 163 -0.25 4.13 19.36
CA GLU A 163 0.20 5.39 19.98
C GLU A 163 0.15 6.61 19.06
N HIS A 164 -0.14 6.43 17.78
CA HIS A 164 -0.24 7.51 16.82
C HIS A 164 -1.25 7.21 15.70
N THR A 165 -1.66 8.26 15.01
CA THR A 165 -2.45 8.20 13.78
C THR A 165 -1.71 9.01 12.72
N CYS A 166 -1.51 8.45 11.54
CA CYS A 166 -0.84 9.08 10.42
C CYS A 166 -1.80 9.28 9.25
N TYR A 167 -1.74 10.46 8.62
CA TYR A 167 -2.48 10.86 7.43
C TYR A 167 -1.46 11.23 6.37
N HIS A 168 -1.60 10.77 5.15
CA HIS A 168 -0.65 11.08 4.08
C HIS A 168 -1.33 11.15 2.73
N PHE A 169 -0.70 11.85 1.80
CA PHE A 169 -1.10 11.90 0.40
C PHE A 169 0.09 12.14 -0.51
N GLU A 170 -0.05 11.73 -1.75
CA GLU A 170 0.82 12.11 -2.85
C GLU A 170 0.00 12.78 -3.97
N ILE A 171 0.61 13.64 -4.76
CA ILE A 171 -0.04 14.36 -5.85
C ILE A 171 0.98 14.88 -6.86
N LYS A 172 0.54 15.17 -8.09
CA LYS A 172 1.37 15.94 -9.03
C LYS A 172 1.78 17.28 -8.40
N ARG A 173 3.03 17.66 -8.61
CA ARG A 173 3.67 18.83 -7.99
C ARG A 173 2.89 20.14 -8.12
N GLU A 174 2.29 20.39 -9.30
CA GLU A 174 1.56 21.61 -9.61
C GLU A 174 0.36 21.83 -8.70
N PHE A 175 -0.18 20.74 -8.14
CA PHE A 175 -1.37 20.74 -7.29
C PHE A 175 -1.06 20.57 -5.80
N LEU A 176 0.22 20.52 -5.41
CA LEU A 176 0.64 20.31 -4.00
C LEU A 176 0.04 21.36 -3.05
N GLN A 177 0.06 22.64 -3.42
CA GLN A 177 -0.49 23.71 -2.58
C GLN A 177 -1.99 23.53 -2.34
N GLY A 178 -2.74 23.19 -3.40
CA GLY A 178 -4.18 22.96 -3.33
C GLY A 178 -4.54 21.74 -2.48
N ALA A 179 -3.74 20.67 -2.57
CA ALA A 179 -3.88 19.49 -1.73
C ALA A 179 -3.55 19.80 -0.26
N LEU A 180 -2.44 20.49 0.02
CA LEU A 180 -2.06 20.92 1.37
C LEU A 180 -3.13 21.82 2.01
N LYS A 181 -3.78 22.67 1.21
CA LYS A 181 -4.87 23.53 1.71
C LYS A 181 -6.05 22.69 2.20
N ARG A 182 -6.46 21.69 1.47
CA ARG A 182 -7.56 20.76 1.85
C ARG A 182 -7.15 19.89 3.03
N PHE A 183 -5.98 19.29 2.95
CA PHE A 183 -5.41 18.43 3.99
C PHE A 183 -5.27 19.16 5.34
N SER A 184 -4.83 20.42 5.33
CA SER A 184 -4.69 21.23 6.55
C SER A 184 -6.01 21.37 7.31
N GLN A 185 -7.15 21.35 6.62
CA GLN A 185 -8.46 21.54 7.21
C GLN A 185 -8.92 20.38 8.10
N PHE A 186 -8.38 19.19 7.93
CA PHE A 186 -8.57 18.05 8.85
C PHE A 186 -8.15 18.42 10.29
N PHE A 187 -7.11 19.21 10.41
CA PHE A 187 -6.49 19.58 11.68
C PHE A 187 -6.92 20.96 12.20
N VAL A 188 -7.51 21.79 11.33
CA VAL A 188 -7.96 23.14 11.66
C VAL A 188 -9.43 23.18 12.01
N ALA A 189 -10.31 22.67 11.15
CA ALA A 189 -11.75 22.85 11.29
C ALA A 189 -12.60 21.73 10.65
N PRO A 190 -12.44 20.44 11.06
CA PRO A 190 -13.28 19.35 10.57
C PRO A 190 -14.72 19.51 11.03
N LEU A 191 -15.69 19.08 10.22
CA LEU A 191 -17.14 19.26 10.53
C LEU A 191 -17.69 18.24 11.51
N MET A 192 -17.18 17.01 11.54
CA MET A 192 -17.71 15.92 12.38
C MET A 192 -19.24 15.78 12.27
N LYS A 193 -19.75 15.62 11.04
CA LYS A 193 -21.18 15.55 10.73
C LYS A 193 -21.83 14.33 11.38
N THR A 194 -22.97 14.51 12.04
CA THR A 194 -23.69 13.39 12.70
C THR A 194 -24.19 12.35 11.71
N GLU A 195 -24.63 12.78 10.52
CA GLU A 195 -25.10 11.88 9.46
C GLU A 195 -23.98 10.99 8.89
N ALA A 196 -22.75 11.52 8.80
CA ALA A 196 -21.57 10.75 8.42
C ALA A 196 -21.19 9.73 9.51
N MET A 197 -21.34 10.10 10.79
CA MET A 197 -20.96 9.22 11.92
C MET A 197 -21.71 7.90 11.93
N GLU A 198 -23.03 7.90 11.69
CA GLU A 198 -23.83 6.67 11.66
C GLU A 198 -23.37 5.72 10.54
N ARG A 199 -22.88 6.28 9.44
CA ARG A 199 -22.33 5.53 8.31
C ARG A 199 -20.96 4.94 8.63
N GLU A 200 -20.06 5.78 9.15
CA GLU A 200 -18.68 5.37 9.42
C GLU A 200 -18.57 4.39 10.59
N VAL A 201 -19.45 4.45 11.59
CA VAL A 201 -19.55 3.40 12.62
C VAL A 201 -19.79 2.02 12.00
N LEU A 202 -20.67 1.93 10.99
CA LEU A 202 -20.91 0.65 10.30
C LEU A 202 -19.72 0.21 9.46
N ALA A 203 -18.97 1.15 8.91
CA ALA A 203 -17.76 0.86 8.15
C ALA A 203 -16.66 0.28 9.06
N VAL A 204 -16.35 0.95 10.18
CA VAL A 204 -15.36 0.51 11.16
C VAL A 204 -15.74 -0.83 11.79
N ASP A 205 -16.99 -0.98 12.24
CA ASP A 205 -17.48 -2.23 12.86
C ASP A 205 -17.53 -3.42 11.89
N SER A 206 -17.54 -3.19 10.57
CA SER A 206 -17.51 -4.27 9.57
C SER A 206 -16.15 -4.94 9.46
N GLY A 207 -15.09 -4.22 9.79
CA GLY A 207 -13.71 -4.72 9.85
C GLY A 207 -13.34 -5.37 11.18
N ASN A 208 -14.03 -4.98 12.25
CA ASN A 208 -13.75 -5.38 13.63
C ASN A 208 -14.97 -5.98 14.35
N LYS A 209 -14.78 -6.41 15.59
CA LYS A 209 -15.90 -6.80 16.47
C LYS A 209 -16.70 -5.54 16.83
N LYS A 210 -17.96 -5.43 16.44
CA LYS A 210 -18.96 -4.39 16.71
C LYS A 210 -18.77 -3.63 18.05
N SER A 211 -17.66 -2.90 18.18
CA SER A 211 -17.28 -2.20 19.41
C SER A 211 -17.99 -0.86 19.52
N LEU A 212 -18.08 -0.11 18.43
CA LEU A 212 -18.70 1.21 18.38
C LEU A 212 -20.23 1.14 18.40
N SER A 213 -20.83 0.23 17.61
CA SER A 213 -22.28 -0.01 17.67
C SER A 213 -22.71 -0.47 19.06
N GLY A 214 -21.93 -1.35 19.70
CA GLY A 214 -22.19 -1.80 21.07
C GLY A 214 -22.09 -0.67 22.09
N ALA A 215 -21.14 0.26 21.92
CA ALA A 215 -21.03 1.44 22.76
C ALA A 215 -22.26 2.36 22.60
N MET A 216 -22.72 2.60 21.37
CA MET A 216 -23.97 3.37 21.13
C MET A 216 -25.21 2.72 21.74
N GLU A 217 -25.36 1.39 21.60
CA GLU A 217 -26.46 0.63 22.25
C GLU A 217 -26.45 0.77 23.77
N ASN A 218 -25.25 0.91 24.37
CA ASN A 218 -25.08 1.16 25.81
C ASN A 218 -25.24 2.64 26.21
N GLY A 219 -25.57 3.53 25.25
CA GLY A 219 -25.86 4.94 25.50
C GLY A 219 -24.62 5.85 25.51
N VAL A 220 -23.50 5.41 24.94
CA VAL A 220 -22.31 6.25 24.78
C VAL A 220 -22.54 7.22 23.62
N ASP A 221 -22.33 8.50 23.85
CA ASP A 221 -22.29 9.53 22.79
C ASP A 221 -20.93 9.53 22.12
N LEU A 222 -20.82 8.82 21.00
CA LEU A 222 -19.56 8.71 20.25
C LEU A 222 -19.09 10.08 19.75
N ARG A 223 -20.01 10.99 19.39
CA ARG A 223 -19.66 12.33 18.93
C ARG A 223 -18.98 13.14 20.03
N GLU A 224 -19.52 13.10 21.23
CA GLU A 224 -18.89 13.74 22.38
C GLU A 224 -17.49 13.16 22.65
N CYS A 225 -17.36 11.84 22.54
CA CYS A 225 -16.09 11.13 22.74
C CYS A 225 -15.03 11.51 21.70
N ILE A 226 -15.33 11.49 20.39
CA ILE A 226 -14.37 11.88 19.35
C ILE A 226 -14.02 13.37 19.43
N MET A 227 -14.99 14.24 19.73
CA MET A 227 -14.74 15.67 19.90
C MET A 227 -13.84 15.95 21.11
N LYS A 228 -13.91 15.13 22.14
CA LYS A 228 -13.00 15.20 23.28
C LYS A 228 -11.59 14.79 22.87
N LEU A 229 -11.42 13.63 22.21
CA LEU A 229 -10.12 13.17 21.69
C LEU A 229 -9.51 14.21 20.74
N TYR A 230 -10.29 14.71 19.78
CA TYR A 230 -9.83 15.74 18.86
C TYR A 230 -9.36 17.01 19.58
N LYS A 231 -10.13 17.52 20.57
CA LYS A 231 -9.77 18.71 21.34
C LYS A 231 -8.57 18.49 22.25
N GLU A 232 -8.37 17.28 22.75
CA GLU A 232 -7.28 16.98 23.67
C GLU A 232 -5.96 16.73 22.97
N TYR A 233 -5.98 16.02 21.81
CA TYR A 233 -4.76 15.53 21.17
C TYR A 233 -4.45 16.16 19.81
N TYR A 234 -5.44 16.64 19.04
CA TYR A 234 -5.20 17.21 17.72
C TYR A 234 -4.82 18.70 17.83
N HIS A 235 -3.55 18.93 18.16
CA HIS A 235 -2.97 20.26 18.27
C HIS A 235 -1.47 20.21 17.94
N GLY A 236 -0.88 21.36 17.55
CA GLY A 236 0.48 21.44 17.03
C GLY A 236 1.55 20.81 17.92
N GLY A 237 1.40 20.86 19.25
CA GLY A 237 2.38 20.27 20.17
C GLY A 237 2.55 18.74 20.05
N LEU A 238 1.53 18.05 19.55
CA LEU A 238 1.54 16.58 19.38
C LEU A 238 1.60 16.14 17.90
N MET A 239 1.84 17.07 16.98
CA MET A 239 1.84 16.81 15.55
C MET A 239 3.23 16.95 14.93
N LYS A 240 3.52 16.09 13.95
CA LYS A 240 4.70 16.15 13.10
C LYS A 240 4.26 16.11 11.64
N LEU A 241 4.76 17.07 10.87
CA LEU A 241 4.45 17.21 9.46
C LEU A 241 5.71 16.98 8.63
N VAL A 242 5.61 16.27 7.55
CA VAL A 242 6.62 16.20 6.49
C VAL A 242 5.98 16.66 5.19
N VAL A 243 6.68 17.52 4.45
CA VAL A 243 6.25 17.97 3.11
C VAL A 243 7.41 17.79 2.15
N ILE A 244 7.17 17.07 1.07
CA ILE A 244 8.14 16.81 -0.01
C ILE A 244 7.61 17.47 -1.28
N GLY A 245 8.40 18.36 -1.88
CA GLY A 245 8.00 19.07 -3.09
C GLY A 245 9.19 19.51 -3.93
N GLY A 246 8.92 19.87 -5.18
CA GLY A 246 9.88 20.46 -6.10
C GLY A 246 10.11 21.96 -5.88
N GLU A 247 9.29 22.59 -5.03
CA GLU A 247 9.38 24.01 -4.68
C GLU A 247 10.56 24.28 -3.76
N SER A 248 11.05 25.54 -3.77
CA SER A 248 12.11 25.95 -2.84
C SER A 248 11.66 25.78 -1.38
N LEU A 249 12.61 25.52 -0.48
CA LEU A 249 12.34 25.41 0.95
C LEU A 249 11.64 26.65 1.51
N ASP A 250 11.92 27.86 0.97
CA ASP A 250 11.27 29.10 1.39
C ASP A 250 9.78 29.13 0.98
N MET A 251 9.45 28.59 -0.18
CA MET A 251 8.07 28.48 -0.64
C MET A 251 7.30 27.45 0.19
N LEU A 252 7.86 26.26 0.41
CA LEU A 252 7.26 25.23 1.25
C LEU A 252 7.03 25.74 2.68
N GLU A 253 8.01 26.48 3.26
CA GLU A 253 7.88 27.11 4.57
C GLU A 253 6.71 28.11 4.58
N SER A 254 6.60 28.93 3.54
CA SER A 254 5.51 29.93 3.44
C SER A 254 4.15 29.24 3.43
N TRP A 255 3.95 28.19 2.64
CA TRP A 255 2.69 27.43 2.59
C TRP A 255 2.37 26.76 3.92
N VAL A 256 3.34 26.11 4.56
CA VAL A 256 3.13 25.43 5.84
C VAL A 256 2.79 26.45 6.94
N VAL A 257 3.47 27.60 6.99
CA VAL A 257 3.15 28.67 7.95
C VAL A 257 1.74 29.23 7.75
N GLU A 258 1.32 29.43 6.51
CA GLU A 258 0.00 29.96 6.17
C GLU A 258 -1.13 28.98 6.50
N LEU A 259 -1.00 27.72 6.06
CA LEU A 259 -2.06 26.72 6.12
C LEU A 259 -2.11 26.01 7.49
N ILE A 260 -0.97 25.56 7.99
CA ILE A 260 -0.85 24.76 9.20
C ILE A 260 -0.70 25.63 10.47
N GLY A 261 -0.29 26.88 10.31
CA GLY A 261 -0.21 27.84 11.42
C GLY A 261 -1.54 28.05 12.15
N ASN A 262 -2.67 27.77 11.52
CA ASN A 262 -4.01 27.84 12.10
C ASN A 262 -4.38 26.64 12.97
N VAL A 263 -3.60 25.57 12.97
CA VAL A 263 -3.78 24.43 13.88
C VAL A 263 -3.65 24.92 15.33
N ARG A 264 -4.50 24.41 16.21
CA ARG A 264 -4.55 24.82 17.63
C ARG A 264 -3.19 24.65 18.31
N ASN A 265 -2.85 25.61 19.17
CA ASN A 265 -1.69 25.50 20.06
C ASN A 265 -1.99 24.48 21.19
N GLY A 266 -0.96 23.73 21.60
CA GLY A 266 -1.07 22.77 22.69
C GLY A 266 0.29 22.35 23.28
N SER A 267 0.23 21.52 24.30
CA SER A 267 1.41 21.02 25.00
C SER A 267 2.21 20.03 24.13
N LYS A 268 3.54 20.13 24.16
CA LYS A 268 4.44 19.12 23.57
C LYS A 268 4.60 17.86 24.41
N ILE A 269 3.94 17.78 25.57
CA ILE A 269 4.03 16.64 26.48
C ILE A 269 3.09 15.58 25.94
N ARG A 270 3.66 14.43 25.55
CA ARG A 270 2.88 13.26 25.14
C ARG A 270 2.11 12.67 26.30
N PRO A 271 0.96 12.03 26.02
CA PRO A 271 0.24 11.25 27.01
C PRO A 271 1.16 10.18 27.61
N THR A 272 1.16 10.06 28.93
CA THR A 272 1.85 8.96 29.60
C THR A 272 0.89 7.79 29.75
N LEU A 273 1.24 6.69 29.12
CA LEU A 273 0.49 5.44 29.24
C LEU A 273 1.06 4.62 30.40
N GLU A 274 0.18 4.01 31.19
CA GLU A 274 0.59 3.13 32.30
C GLU A 274 -0.09 1.77 32.14
N ALA A 275 0.70 0.70 32.12
CA ALA A 275 0.19 -0.65 32.14
C ALA A 275 -0.38 -0.99 33.53
N LYS A 276 -1.66 -1.35 33.61
CA LYS A 276 -2.33 -1.72 34.86
C LYS A 276 -2.15 -3.20 35.24
N GLY A 277 -1.19 -3.88 34.65
CA GLY A 277 -0.93 -5.30 34.90
C GLY A 277 -0.04 -5.93 33.83
N PRO A 278 0.18 -7.25 33.86
CA PRO A 278 0.90 -7.93 32.80
C PRO A 278 0.10 -7.90 31.50
N ILE A 279 0.79 -7.77 30.36
CA ILE A 279 0.17 -7.72 29.02
C ILE A 279 -0.61 -8.99 28.71
N TRP A 280 -0.13 -10.14 29.23
CA TRP A 280 -0.81 -11.45 29.15
C TRP A 280 -0.65 -12.29 30.39
N GLU A 281 -1.49 -13.31 30.53
CA GLU A 281 -1.33 -14.33 31.54
C GLU A 281 -0.20 -15.31 31.17
N CYS A 282 0.85 -15.33 31.99
CA CYS A 282 1.99 -16.21 31.79
C CYS A 282 1.66 -17.68 32.11
N GLY A 283 2.43 -18.59 31.48
CA GLY A 283 2.31 -20.04 31.75
C GLY A 283 1.12 -20.72 31.08
N LYS A 284 0.43 -20.02 30.15
CA LYS A 284 -0.63 -20.59 29.29
C LYS A 284 -0.10 -20.88 27.89
N LEU A 285 -0.55 -21.97 27.31
CA LEU A 285 -0.40 -22.30 25.91
C LEU A 285 -1.74 -22.07 25.23
N TYR A 286 -1.74 -21.19 24.23
CA TYR A 286 -2.89 -20.92 23.38
C TYR A 286 -2.80 -21.78 22.12
N ARG A 287 -3.90 -22.40 21.76
CA ARG A 287 -4.03 -23.15 20.51
C ARG A 287 -4.95 -22.39 19.59
N LEU A 288 -4.45 -22.07 18.39
CA LEU A 288 -5.16 -21.34 17.35
C LEU A 288 -5.37 -22.28 16.17
N GLU A 289 -6.54 -22.30 15.61
CA GLU A 289 -6.84 -23.06 14.38
C GLU A 289 -6.44 -22.19 13.18
N ALA A 290 -5.55 -22.68 12.33
CA ALA A 290 -5.10 -21.98 11.15
C ALA A 290 -6.17 -21.99 10.06
N VAL A 291 -6.28 -20.88 9.32
CA VAL A 291 -7.05 -20.82 8.07
C VAL A 291 -6.24 -21.44 6.91
N LYS A 292 -4.90 -21.32 6.98
CA LYS A 292 -3.94 -21.91 6.03
C LYS A 292 -3.40 -23.24 6.55
N ASP A 293 -2.86 -24.06 5.65
CA ASP A 293 -2.22 -25.35 5.97
C ASP A 293 -0.81 -25.13 6.51
N VAL A 294 -0.71 -24.63 7.73
CA VAL A 294 0.56 -24.33 8.40
C VAL A 294 0.50 -24.69 9.88
N HIS A 295 1.67 -25.08 10.43
CA HIS A 295 1.90 -25.19 11.86
C HIS A 295 2.94 -24.16 12.26
N ILE A 296 2.60 -23.26 13.19
CA ILE A 296 3.53 -22.23 13.67
C ILE A 296 3.53 -22.22 15.18
N LEU A 297 4.74 -22.19 15.75
CA LEU A 297 4.96 -21.97 17.17
C LEU A 297 5.45 -20.54 17.37
N TYR A 298 4.66 -19.73 18.06
CA TYR A 298 5.07 -18.41 18.51
C TYR A 298 5.45 -18.44 19.98
N LEU A 299 6.63 -17.93 20.28
CA LEU A 299 7.09 -17.67 21.65
C LEU A 299 7.29 -16.17 21.80
N ARG A 300 6.57 -15.56 22.74
CA ARG A 300 6.61 -14.12 22.95
C ARG A 300 7.07 -13.80 24.36
N TRP A 301 7.96 -12.81 24.48
CA TRP A 301 8.42 -12.27 25.76
C TRP A 301 8.18 -10.78 25.82
N THR A 302 7.71 -10.30 26.97
CA THR A 302 7.57 -8.89 27.23
C THR A 302 8.90 -8.32 27.68
N LEU A 303 9.40 -7.31 26.98
CA LEU A 303 10.59 -6.55 27.34
C LEU A 303 10.19 -5.15 27.83
N PRO A 304 11.04 -4.48 28.62
CA PRO A 304 10.81 -3.06 28.95
C PRO A 304 10.80 -2.20 27.67
N PRO A 305 10.17 -1.02 27.69
CA PRO A 305 10.21 -0.12 26.54
C PRO A 305 11.64 0.34 26.26
N LEU A 306 12.12 0.12 25.04
CA LEU A 306 13.52 0.35 24.62
C LEU A 306 13.70 1.57 23.72
N ARG A 307 12.64 2.37 23.48
CA ARG A 307 12.70 3.57 22.64
C ARG A 307 13.85 4.53 23.03
N HIS A 308 14.16 4.63 24.32
CA HIS A 308 15.30 5.44 24.82
C HIS A 308 16.67 4.84 24.50
N ALA A 309 16.72 3.56 24.11
CA ALA A 309 17.95 2.81 23.79
C ALA A 309 18.17 2.65 22.28
N TYR A 310 17.44 3.40 21.45
CA TYR A 310 17.44 3.27 19.98
C TYR A 310 18.83 3.35 19.33
N VAL A 311 19.80 4.02 19.93
CA VAL A 311 21.21 4.06 19.46
C VAL A 311 22.05 2.86 19.91
N LYS A 312 21.53 2.01 20.79
CA LYS A 312 22.20 0.81 21.36
C LYS A 312 21.64 -0.49 20.79
N LYS A 313 20.34 -0.51 20.47
CA LYS A 313 19.59 -1.62 19.87
C LYS A 313 19.91 -3.00 20.47
N PRO A 314 19.76 -3.17 21.80
CA PRO A 314 20.10 -4.45 22.45
C PRO A 314 19.20 -5.60 22.03
N GLU A 315 17.93 -5.33 21.64
CA GLU A 315 16.97 -6.30 21.12
C GLU A 315 17.39 -6.83 19.76
N ASP A 316 17.88 -5.97 18.85
CA ASP A 316 18.32 -6.37 17.51
C ASP A 316 19.58 -7.24 17.58
N TYR A 317 20.48 -6.94 18.53
CA TYR A 317 21.63 -7.82 18.79
C TYR A 317 21.20 -9.24 19.17
N LEU A 318 20.17 -9.38 20.01
CA LEU A 318 19.62 -10.69 20.41
C LEU A 318 18.84 -11.34 19.27
N ALA A 319 18.09 -10.58 18.51
CA ALA A 319 17.37 -11.04 17.32
C ALA A 319 18.34 -11.68 16.31
N HIS A 320 19.41 -10.96 15.96
CA HIS A 320 20.45 -11.44 15.05
C HIS A 320 21.06 -12.79 15.48
N LEU A 321 21.30 -12.99 16.77
CA LEU A 321 21.83 -14.25 17.28
C LEU A 321 20.81 -15.39 17.25
N LEU A 322 19.55 -15.09 17.56
CA LEU A 322 18.50 -16.09 17.68
C LEU A 322 17.97 -16.58 16.34
N GLU A 323 17.90 -15.71 15.32
CA GLU A 323 17.45 -16.06 13.96
C GLU A 323 18.57 -16.56 13.05
N HIS A 324 19.83 -16.49 13.47
CA HIS A 324 20.97 -16.84 12.65
C HIS A 324 20.85 -18.25 12.03
N GLU A 325 21.12 -18.37 10.72
CA GLU A 325 20.86 -19.60 9.96
C GLU A 325 22.05 -20.52 9.79
N ARG A 326 23.29 -20.04 10.00
CA ARG A 326 24.50 -20.80 9.72
C ARG A 326 24.66 -22.01 10.66
N ARG A 327 25.54 -22.93 10.26
CA ARG A 327 25.87 -24.13 11.03
C ARG A 327 26.22 -23.77 12.46
N GLY A 328 25.59 -24.46 13.44
CA GLY A 328 25.74 -24.20 14.86
C GLY A 328 24.67 -23.31 15.48
N SER A 329 23.79 -22.69 14.66
CA SER A 329 22.67 -21.92 15.13
C SER A 329 21.49 -22.79 15.57
N LEU A 330 20.55 -22.19 16.30
CA LEU A 330 19.30 -22.83 16.70
C LEU A 330 18.50 -23.28 15.48
N HIS A 331 18.39 -22.39 14.46
CA HIS A 331 17.67 -22.67 13.21
C HIS A 331 18.25 -23.89 12.49
N SER A 332 19.56 -23.91 12.26
CA SER A 332 20.21 -25.05 11.58
C SER A 332 20.07 -26.38 12.36
N PHE A 333 20.03 -26.30 13.67
CA PHE A 333 19.80 -27.47 14.53
C PHE A 333 18.39 -28.02 14.40
N LEU A 334 17.34 -27.15 14.47
CA LEU A 334 15.95 -27.57 14.36
C LEU A 334 15.63 -28.08 12.95
N LYS A 335 16.18 -27.42 11.92
CA LYS A 335 16.08 -27.85 10.52
C LYS A 335 16.76 -29.19 10.28
N GLY A 336 17.94 -29.41 10.86
CA GLY A 336 18.64 -30.66 10.77
C GLY A 336 17.94 -31.84 11.50
N LYS A 337 17.07 -31.52 12.46
CA LYS A 337 16.17 -32.51 13.12
C LYS A 337 14.90 -32.77 12.30
N GLY A 338 14.64 -32.03 11.26
CA GLY A 338 13.39 -32.07 10.50
C GLY A 338 12.17 -31.58 11.30
N TRP A 339 12.36 -30.69 12.29
CA TRP A 339 11.29 -30.20 13.15
C TRP A 339 10.79 -28.81 12.75
N ALA A 340 11.63 -28.03 12.07
CA ALA A 340 11.27 -26.71 11.59
C ALA A 340 11.73 -26.50 10.15
N THR A 341 10.99 -25.67 9.41
CA THR A 341 11.33 -25.23 8.06
C THR A 341 11.97 -23.83 8.07
N SER A 342 11.50 -22.97 8.98
CA SER A 342 12.04 -21.62 9.17
C SER A 342 11.94 -21.19 10.64
N LEU A 343 12.76 -20.21 10.99
CA LEU A 343 12.76 -19.55 12.30
C LEU A 343 13.09 -18.07 12.08
N SER A 344 12.30 -17.19 12.67
CA SER A 344 12.58 -15.76 12.78
C SER A 344 12.46 -15.31 14.22
N ALA A 345 13.20 -14.26 14.60
CA ALA A 345 13.18 -13.73 15.96
C ALA A 345 13.45 -12.23 15.96
N GLY A 346 12.72 -11.46 16.75
CA GLY A 346 12.92 -10.03 16.87
C GLY A 346 11.74 -9.32 17.51
N VAL A 347 11.81 -8.00 17.52
CA VAL A 347 10.68 -7.10 17.85
C VAL A 347 10.15 -6.56 16.54
N GLY A 348 8.88 -6.82 16.24
CA GLY A 348 8.23 -6.27 15.05
C GLY A 348 8.18 -4.74 15.09
N ASP A 349 8.05 -4.12 13.91
CA ASP A 349 8.07 -2.65 13.78
C ASP A 349 6.69 -2.02 14.01
N ASP A 350 5.62 -2.83 14.11
CA ASP A 350 4.27 -2.34 14.38
C ASP A 350 4.12 -1.79 15.81
N GLY A 351 3.15 -0.89 16.01
CA GLY A 351 2.90 -0.24 17.29
C GLY A 351 2.46 -1.18 18.42
N ILE A 352 2.04 -2.41 18.12
CA ILE A 352 1.74 -3.46 19.12
C ILE A 352 3.03 -3.98 19.70
N ASN A 353 4.03 -4.25 18.86
CA ASN A 353 5.30 -4.85 19.25
C ASN A 353 6.29 -3.82 19.80
N ARG A 354 6.22 -2.55 19.34
CA ARG A 354 7.09 -1.44 19.80
C ARG A 354 6.27 -0.30 20.40
N SER A 355 5.92 -0.39 21.68
CA SER A 355 5.17 0.67 22.35
C SER A 355 5.93 1.31 23.51
N SER A 356 5.40 2.46 24.01
CA SER A 356 5.93 3.09 25.22
C SER A 356 5.65 2.28 26.49
N LEU A 357 4.74 1.29 26.42
CA LEU A 357 4.40 0.40 27.53
C LEU A 357 5.37 -0.77 27.63
N ALA A 358 5.69 -1.40 26.52
CA ALA A 358 6.54 -2.56 26.44
C ALA A 358 6.98 -2.85 25.00
N TYR A 359 8.05 -3.60 24.87
CA TYR A 359 8.43 -4.25 23.62
C TYR A 359 8.07 -5.72 23.69
N ILE A 360 7.54 -6.28 22.59
CA ILE A 360 7.22 -7.70 22.48
C ILE A 360 8.24 -8.35 21.57
N PHE A 361 9.14 -9.13 22.17
CA PHE A 361 10.07 -9.95 21.41
C PHE A 361 9.37 -11.24 21.02
N GLU A 362 9.26 -11.51 19.75
CA GLU A 362 8.63 -12.71 19.21
C GLU A 362 9.68 -13.62 18.57
N MET A 363 9.54 -14.92 18.77
CA MET A 363 10.19 -15.95 17.98
C MET A 363 9.11 -16.76 17.29
N SER A 364 9.12 -16.78 15.97
CA SER A 364 8.22 -17.52 15.11
C SER A 364 8.93 -18.71 14.48
N ILE A 365 8.39 -19.91 14.66
CA ILE A 365 8.97 -21.16 14.16
C ILE A 365 7.92 -21.88 13.32
N HIS A 366 8.16 -22.01 12.03
CA HIS A 366 7.34 -22.84 11.16
C HIS A 366 7.70 -24.31 11.37
N LEU A 367 6.74 -25.07 11.89
CA LEU A 367 6.93 -26.45 12.26
C LEU A 367 6.56 -27.42 11.12
N THR A 368 7.26 -28.54 11.07
CA THR A 368 6.78 -29.74 10.36
C THR A 368 5.79 -30.51 11.25
N ASP A 369 5.09 -31.52 10.70
CA ASP A 369 4.25 -32.42 11.51
C ASP A 369 5.06 -33.07 12.62
N SER A 370 6.30 -33.51 12.34
CA SER A 370 7.23 -34.06 13.33
C SER A 370 7.62 -33.02 14.39
N GLY A 371 7.77 -31.74 14.01
CA GLY A 371 8.05 -30.64 14.93
C GLY A 371 6.89 -30.33 15.86
N LEU A 372 5.66 -30.44 15.35
CA LEU A 372 4.45 -30.24 16.13
C LEU A 372 4.37 -31.21 17.33
N GLU A 373 4.77 -32.47 17.15
CA GLU A 373 4.85 -33.45 18.24
C GLU A 373 5.96 -33.13 19.24
N LYS A 374 6.91 -32.24 18.88
CA LYS A 374 8.13 -31.94 19.62
C LYS A 374 8.19 -30.53 20.21
N ILE A 375 7.06 -29.84 20.32
CA ILE A 375 6.97 -28.44 20.79
C ILE A 375 7.76 -28.25 22.12
N TYR A 376 7.56 -29.11 23.09
CA TYR A 376 8.23 -28.97 24.39
C TYR A 376 9.73 -29.26 24.30
N ASP A 377 10.16 -30.20 23.45
CA ASP A 377 11.57 -30.46 23.19
C ASP A 377 12.21 -29.23 22.50
N ILE A 378 11.52 -28.62 21.51
CA ILE A 378 11.94 -27.39 20.82
C ILE A 378 12.11 -26.25 21.82
N ILE A 379 11.13 -26.00 22.68
CA ILE A 379 11.19 -24.97 23.73
C ILE A 379 12.37 -25.27 24.66
N GLY A 380 12.60 -26.53 25.01
CA GLY A 380 13.75 -26.95 25.81
C GLY A 380 15.09 -26.60 25.17
N TYR A 381 15.25 -26.80 23.85
CA TYR A 381 16.46 -26.43 23.11
C TYR A 381 16.63 -24.91 23.00
N ILE A 382 15.55 -24.18 22.83
CA ILE A 382 15.59 -22.70 22.83
C ILE A 382 16.15 -22.20 24.15
N TYR A 383 15.68 -22.73 25.30
CA TYR A 383 16.20 -22.32 26.59
C TYR A 383 17.65 -22.82 26.86
N GLN A 384 18.06 -23.93 26.25
CA GLN A 384 19.46 -24.32 26.28
C GLN A 384 20.33 -23.34 25.47
N TYR A 385 19.86 -22.89 24.33
CA TYR A 385 20.55 -21.90 23.52
C TYR A 385 20.60 -20.53 24.23
N LEU A 386 19.49 -20.07 24.80
CA LEU A 386 19.45 -18.86 25.64
C LEU A 386 20.40 -18.95 26.83
N LYS A 387 20.53 -20.14 27.44
CA LYS A 387 21.51 -20.36 28.50
C LYS A 387 22.94 -20.22 27.97
N LEU A 388 23.24 -20.80 26.82
CA LEU A 388 24.55 -20.64 26.17
C LEU A 388 24.88 -19.16 25.94
N LEU A 389 23.93 -18.36 25.44
CA LEU A 389 24.12 -16.93 25.25
C LEU A 389 24.36 -16.17 26.56
N ARG A 390 23.76 -16.61 27.69
CA ARG A 390 24.02 -16.04 29.02
C ARG A 390 25.39 -16.43 29.58
N ASP A 391 25.84 -17.65 29.28
CA ASP A 391 27.15 -18.14 29.76
C ASP A 391 28.34 -17.52 28.98
N VAL A 392 28.01 -16.93 27.78
CA VAL A 392 28.97 -16.21 26.93
C VAL A 392 28.60 -14.74 26.95
N SER A 393 29.47 -13.88 27.50
CA SER A 393 29.22 -12.43 27.49
C SER A 393 29.00 -11.90 26.07
N PRO A 394 28.18 -10.83 25.89
CA PRO A 394 27.98 -10.19 24.59
C PRO A 394 29.32 -9.82 23.92
N GLN A 395 29.39 -9.99 22.61
CA GLN A 395 30.62 -9.83 21.83
C GLN A 395 30.59 -8.53 21.05
N GLU A 396 31.53 -7.63 21.25
CA GLU A 396 31.58 -6.33 20.58
C GLU A 396 31.74 -6.45 19.06
N TRP A 397 32.40 -7.49 18.57
CA TRP A 397 32.59 -7.67 17.15
C TRP A 397 31.26 -7.92 16.38
N ILE A 398 30.27 -8.57 17.03
CA ILE A 398 28.92 -8.76 16.46
C ILE A 398 28.20 -7.43 16.39
N PHE A 399 28.30 -6.59 17.43
CA PHE A 399 27.74 -5.25 17.40
C PHE A 399 28.37 -4.40 16.27
N LYS A 400 29.68 -4.52 16.05
CA LYS A 400 30.36 -3.83 14.95
C LYS A 400 29.90 -4.33 13.58
N GLU A 401 29.66 -5.63 13.43
CA GLU A 401 29.10 -6.20 12.21
C GLU A 401 27.71 -5.60 11.92
N LEU A 402 26.82 -5.54 12.92
CA LEU A 402 25.51 -4.91 12.79
C LEU A 402 25.63 -3.40 12.52
N GLN A 403 26.56 -2.71 13.14
CA GLN A 403 26.86 -1.31 12.88
C GLN A 403 27.30 -1.09 11.42
N ASP A 404 28.20 -1.95 10.92
CA ASP A 404 28.69 -1.86 9.55
C ASP A 404 27.59 -2.15 8.54
N ILE A 405 26.71 -3.12 8.80
CA ILE A 405 25.52 -3.42 7.99
C ILE A 405 24.60 -2.19 7.97
N GLY A 406 24.20 -1.66 9.13
CA GLY A 406 23.32 -0.50 9.21
C GLY A 406 23.92 0.76 8.56
N ASN A 407 25.24 0.96 8.66
CA ASN A 407 25.92 2.06 7.93
C ASN A 407 25.91 1.86 6.42
N MET A 408 25.98 0.62 5.95
CA MET A 408 25.90 0.29 4.54
C MET A 408 24.47 0.50 4.01
N ASP A 409 23.48 0.00 4.74
CA ASP A 409 22.08 0.18 4.42
C ASP A 409 21.71 1.67 4.34
N PHE A 410 22.15 2.47 5.32
CA PHE A 410 21.95 3.92 5.30
C PHE A 410 22.64 4.61 4.12
N ARG A 411 23.84 4.16 3.76
CA ARG A 411 24.58 4.76 2.66
C ARG A 411 23.98 4.46 1.29
N TYR A 412 23.45 3.27 1.13
CA TYR A 412 22.93 2.76 -0.13
C TYR A 412 21.41 2.55 -0.10
N VAL A 413 20.72 3.25 0.84
CA VAL A 413 19.26 3.22 0.90
C VAL A 413 18.71 3.59 -0.47
N GLU A 414 17.84 2.74 -0.99
CA GLU A 414 17.10 3.01 -2.21
C GLU A 414 16.06 4.10 -1.97
N GLU A 415 15.70 4.78 -3.02
CA GLU A 415 14.66 5.77 -2.97
C GLU A 415 13.31 5.10 -2.74
N GLN A 416 12.47 5.74 -1.93
CA GLN A 416 11.11 5.29 -1.65
C GLN A 416 10.12 6.18 -2.41
N VAL A 417 8.89 5.69 -2.59
CA VAL A 417 7.76 6.52 -3.03
C VAL A 417 7.59 7.71 -2.09
N ALA A 418 7.20 8.87 -2.61
CA ALA A 418 7.26 10.12 -1.86
C ALA A 418 6.36 10.10 -0.61
N ASP A 419 5.16 9.51 -0.67
CA ASP A 419 4.24 9.42 0.47
C ASP A 419 4.70 8.42 1.54
N ASP A 420 5.26 7.28 1.15
CA ASP A 420 5.88 6.32 2.08
C ASP A 420 7.04 6.95 2.83
N TYR A 421 7.90 7.68 2.11
CA TYR A 421 9.03 8.38 2.72
C TYR A 421 8.59 9.51 3.65
N ALA A 422 7.57 10.29 3.26
CA ALA A 422 7.01 11.32 4.12
C ALA A 422 6.40 10.73 5.40
N THR A 423 5.72 9.60 5.27
CA THR A 423 5.09 8.86 6.37
C THR A 423 6.14 8.35 7.35
N GLU A 424 7.14 7.60 6.88
CA GLU A 424 8.23 7.08 7.70
C GLU A 424 8.95 8.20 8.47
N LEU A 425 9.27 9.31 7.80
CA LEU A 425 9.93 10.45 8.44
C LEU A 425 9.04 11.13 9.49
N SER A 426 7.74 11.26 9.26
CA SER A 426 6.82 11.86 10.22
C SER A 426 6.66 11.02 11.50
N GLU A 427 6.65 9.70 11.37
CA GLU A 427 6.67 8.75 12.49
C GLU A 427 7.99 8.79 13.24
N ASN A 428 9.11 8.77 12.52
CA ASN A 428 10.45 8.89 13.11
C ASN A 428 10.62 10.20 13.89
N MET A 429 10.08 11.31 13.40
CA MET A 429 10.05 12.58 14.13
C MET A 429 9.19 12.51 15.40
N LEU A 430 8.19 11.65 15.46
CA LEU A 430 7.48 11.34 16.70
C LEU A 430 8.29 10.44 17.61
N ALA A 431 8.88 9.38 17.09
CA ALA A 431 9.47 8.32 17.89
C ALA A 431 10.86 8.69 18.43
N TYR A 432 11.72 9.28 17.60
CA TYR A 432 13.15 9.39 17.85
C TYR A 432 13.67 10.82 17.67
N PRO A 433 14.62 11.28 18.52
CA PRO A 433 15.31 12.56 18.33
C PRO A 433 16.24 12.57 17.10
N VAL A 434 16.74 11.42 16.69
CA VAL A 434 17.60 11.14 15.52
C VAL A 434 17.15 9.81 14.94
N GLY A 435 17.34 9.59 13.63
CA GLY A 435 16.85 8.42 12.91
C GLY A 435 17.20 7.07 13.53
N ASP A 436 16.39 6.06 13.25
CA ASP A 436 16.36 4.77 13.95
C ASP A 436 17.49 3.78 13.56
N TYR A 437 18.10 3.87 12.39
CA TYR A 437 19.05 2.86 11.89
C TYR A 437 20.49 2.99 12.40
N VAL A 438 20.78 3.86 13.37
CA VAL A 438 22.15 4.12 13.80
C VAL A 438 22.53 3.32 15.04
N TYR A 439 23.40 2.31 14.88
CA TYR A 439 24.09 1.65 15.98
C TYR A 439 25.28 2.50 16.42
N GLN A 440 25.15 3.27 17.51
CA GLN A 440 26.20 4.18 17.93
C GLN A 440 26.97 3.72 19.19
N THR A 441 26.28 3.10 20.13
CA THR A 441 26.82 2.89 21.46
C THR A 441 26.76 1.43 21.86
N TRP A 442 27.92 0.79 22.00
CA TRP A 442 28.03 -0.55 22.56
C TRP A 442 27.69 -0.56 24.05
N ASP A 443 26.71 -1.35 24.46
CA ASP A 443 26.29 -1.52 25.85
C ASP A 443 26.03 -3.01 26.20
N PRO A 444 27.11 -3.78 26.49
CA PRO A 444 26.95 -5.20 26.78
C PRO A 444 26.12 -5.44 28.05
N LYS A 445 26.15 -4.52 29.00
CA LYS A 445 25.39 -4.65 30.25
C LYS A 445 23.88 -4.60 29.97
N MET A 446 23.45 -3.74 29.05
CA MET A 446 22.03 -3.63 28.65
C MET A 446 21.55 -4.92 27.94
N ILE A 447 22.40 -5.54 27.11
CA ILE A 447 22.11 -6.83 26.47
C ILE A 447 21.98 -7.94 27.52
N GLU A 448 22.90 -8.00 28.52
CA GLU A 448 22.84 -8.97 29.62
C GLU A 448 21.57 -8.78 30.44
N ASP A 449 21.21 -7.54 30.78
CA ASP A 449 20.01 -7.22 31.56
C ASP A 449 18.74 -7.62 30.77
N LEU A 450 18.73 -7.38 29.45
CA LEU A 450 17.62 -7.73 28.57
C LEU A 450 17.43 -9.25 28.47
N MET A 451 18.51 -10.02 28.38
CA MET A 451 18.45 -11.50 28.44
C MET A 451 17.76 -12.04 29.70
N GLY A 452 17.76 -11.27 30.80
CA GLY A 452 17.03 -11.59 32.01
C GLY A 452 15.53 -11.76 31.86
N PHE A 453 14.92 -11.13 30.82
CA PHE A 453 13.51 -11.21 30.56
C PHE A 453 13.08 -12.47 29.78
N PHE A 454 14.01 -13.15 29.12
CA PHE A 454 13.72 -14.39 28.37
C PHE A 454 13.56 -15.59 29.30
N THR A 455 12.56 -15.58 30.14
CA THR A 455 12.28 -16.63 31.13
C THR A 455 10.93 -17.31 30.85
N PRO A 456 10.73 -18.58 31.25
CA PRO A 456 9.43 -19.24 31.13
C PRO A 456 8.29 -18.52 31.85
N LYS A 457 8.60 -17.74 32.89
CA LYS A 457 7.61 -16.96 33.64
C LYS A 457 7.15 -15.71 32.93
N ASN A 458 7.93 -15.24 31.95
CA ASN A 458 7.61 -14.05 31.13
C ASN A 458 7.20 -14.45 29.72
N MET A 459 7.04 -15.74 29.43
CA MET A 459 6.78 -16.26 28.09
C MET A 459 5.30 -16.54 27.88
N ARG A 460 4.78 -16.14 26.73
CA ARG A 460 3.53 -16.58 26.14
C ARG A 460 3.83 -17.57 25.01
N ILE A 461 3.03 -18.62 24.90
CA ILE A 461 3.15 -19.65 23.87
C ILE A 461 1.85 -19.69 23.08
N ASP A 462 1.93 -19.45 21.77
CA ASP A 462 0.82 -19.64 20.85
C ASP A 462 1.21 -20.71 19.83
N VAL A 463 0.35 -21.71 19.64
CA VAL A 463 0.53 -22.76 18.65
C VAL A 463 -0.58 -22.68 17.63
N VAL A 464 -0.22 -22.33 16.41
CA VAL A 464 -1.15 -22.33 15.28
C VAL A 464 -1.12 -23.72 14.68
N LEU A 465 -2.30 -24.34 14.55
CA LEU A 465 -2.45 -25.71 14.12
C LEU A 465 -3.27 -25.74 12.83
N LYS A 466 -2.84 -26.57 11.88
CA LYS A 466 -3.71 -26.97 10.76
C LYS A 466 -5.06 -27.43 11.31
N SER A 467 -6.15 -26.98 10.69
CA SER A 467 -7.51 -27.40 11.08
C SER A 467 -7.69 -28.90 10.93
N ILE A 468 -7.90 -29.61 12.06
CA ILE A 468 -8.16 -31.07 12.09
C ILE A 468 -9.59 -31.42 11.62
N LYS A 469 -10.45 -30.42 11.43
CA LYS A 469 -11.86 -30.65 11.05
C LYS A 469 -12.10 -30.86 9.56
N SER A 470 -11.07 -31.10 8.78
CA SER A 470 -11.17 -31.28 7.33
C SER A 470 -11.15 -32.74 6.88
N GLU A 471 -11.95 -33.62 7.48
CA GLU A 471 -12.32 -34.87 6.77
C GLU A 471 -13.18 -34.62 5.50
N GLU A 472 -13.57 -33.32 5.26
CA GLU A 472 -14.29 -32.89 4.05
C GLU A 472 -13.48 -31.94 3.15
N PHE A 473 -12.25 -31.58 3.48
CA PHE A 473 -11.35 -30.84 2.60
C PHE A 473 -10.44 -31.79 1.84
N GLN A 474 -10.96 -32.36 0.78
CA GLN A 474 -10.11 -32.87 -0.29
C GLN A 474 -9.50 -31.68 -1.04
N THR A 475 -8.36 -31.20 -0.55
CA THR A 475 -7.41 -30.40 -1.33
C THR A 475 -6.58 -31.38 -2.14
N GLU A 476 -7.12 -31.77 -3.29
CA GLU A 476 -6.56 -32.80 -4.16
C GLU A 476 -5.07 -32.69 -4.55
N PRO A 477 -4.38 -31.53 -4.57
CA PRO A 477 -2.97 -31.56 -4.99
C PRO A 477 -1.97 -31.88 -3.87
N CYS A 478 -2.31 -31.67 -2.59
CA CYS A 478 -1.34 -31.87 -1.50
C CYS A 478 -1.32 -33.31 -0.98
N ASP A 479 -2.47 -33.96 -0.87
CA ASP A 479 -2.56 -35.34 -0.37
C ASP A 479 -2.00 -36.36 -1.37
N GLU A 480 -2.18 -36.16 -2.69
CA GLU A 480 -1.50 -36.97 -3.71
C GLU A 480 0.02 -36.77 -3.67
N LYS A 481 0.50 -35.55 -3.48
CA LYS A 481 1.94 -35.28 -3.33
C LYS A 481 2.49 -35.88 -2.04
N LEU A 482 1.75 -35.77 -0.93
CA LEU A 482 2.17 -36.30 0.36
C LEU A 482 2.23 -37.83 0.35
N SER A 483 1.29 -38.52 -0.29
CA SER A 483 1.29 -39.98 -0.42
C SER A 483 2.50 -40.50 -1.20
N VAL A 484 2.92 -39.77 -2.22
CA VAL A 484 4.10 -40.12 -3.04
C VAL A 484 5.40 -39.76 -2.32
N LEU A 485 5.41 -38.71 -1.46
CA LEU A 485 6.61 -38.24 -0.78
C LEU A 485 7.20 -39.28 0.17
N ASN A 486 6.35 -40.08 0.81
CA ASN A 486 6.76 -41.13 1.72
C ASN A 486 7.46 -42.32 1.01
N ASP A 487 7.22 -42.47 -0.28
CA ASP A 487 7.80 -43.54 -1.10
C ASP A 487 9.03 -43.08 -1.90
N LEU A 488 9.34 -41.76 -1.86
CA LEU A 488 10.51 -41.18 -2.54
C LEU A 488 11.77 -41.31 -1.73
N SER A 489 12.83 -41.78 -2.37
CA SER A 489 14.16 -41.87 -1.80
C SER A 489 15.11 -40.81 -2.40
N LEU A 490 16.26 -40.59 -1.74
CA LEU A 490 17.32 -39.76 -2.29
C LEU A 490 17.79 -40.23 -3.68
N THR A 491 17.68 -41.55 -3.92
CA THR A 491 18.01 -42.13 -5.23
C THR A 491 17.02 -41.70 -6.30
N ASP A 492 15.73 -41.63 -5.96
CA ASP A 492 14.69 -41.17 -6.87
C ASP A 492 14.87 -39.70 -7.22
N LEU A 493 15.18 -38.87 -6.21
CA LEU A 493 15.51 -37.45 -6.39
C LEU A 493 16.72 -37.28 -7.31
N ASN A 494 17.80 -38.02 -7.06
CA ASN A 494 19.01 -37.96 -7.88
C ASN A 494 18.78 -38.45 -9.32
N SER A 495 17.83 -39.36 -9.53
CA SER A 495 17.44 -39.81 -10.89
C SER A 495 16.51 -38.81 -11.58
N PHE A 496 15.75 -38.04 -10.81
CA PHE A 496 14.79 -37.05 -11.32
C PHE A 496 15.46 -35.71 -11.72
N ILE A 497 16.51 -35.28 -10.97
CA ILE A 497 17.26 -34.06 -11.30
C ILE A 497 17.72 -33.99 -12.75
N PRO A 498 18.36 -35.04 -13.35
CA PRO A 498 18.73 -34.99 -14.77
C PRO A 498 17.53 -34.89 -15.70
N VAL A 499 16.37 -35.46 -15.34
CA VAL A 499 15.15 -35.40 -16.15
C VAL A 499 14.61 -33.97 -16.16
N VAL A 500 14.54 -33.31 -15.00
CA VAL A 500 14.16 -31.89 -14.92
C VAL A 500 15.13 -31.02 -15.67
N CYS A 501 16.43 -31.23 -15.47
CA CYS A 501 17.48 -30.44 -16.14
C CYS A 501 17.58 -30.70 -17.65
N SER A 502 16.95 -31.77 -18.17
CA SER A 502 16.94 -32.06 -19.61
C SER A 502 15.90 -31.24 -20.40
N GLN A 503 14.91 -30.61 -19.71
CA GLN A 503 13.82 -29.88 -20.33
C GLN A 503 13.48 -28.61 -19.53
N ILE A 504 14.38 -27.62 -19.55
CA ILE A 504 14.21 -26.34 -18.90
C ILE A 504 14.21 -25.23 -19.95
N PHE A 505 13.19 -24.36 -19.91
CA PHE A 505 13.18 -23.08 -20.58
C PHE A 505 13.67 -22.02 -19.58
N VAL A 506 14.68 -21.24 -19.96
CA VAL A 506 15.26 -20.21 -19.09
C VAL A 506 15.11 -18.85 -19.77
N GLU A 507 14.39 -17.95 -19.14
CA GLU A 507 14.36 -16.54 -19.45
C GLU A 507 15.12 -15.80 -18.35
N ALA A 508 15.95 -14.82 -18.71
CA ALA A 508 16.73 -14.06 -17.75
C ALA A 508 16.75 -12.58 -18.14
N LEU A 509 16.52 -11.72 -17.19
CA LEU A 509 16.73 -10.28 -17.27
C LEU A 509 17.99 -9.95 -16.46
N CYS A 510 18.95 -9.24 -17.09
CA CYS A 510 20.09 -8.65 -16.40
C CYS A 510 19.89 -7.14 -16.40
N HIS A 511 19.61 -6.59 -15.22
CA HIS A 511 19.35 -5.17 -15.05
C HIS A 511 20.26 -4.60 -13.96
N GLY A 512 20.68 -3.34 -14.09
CA GLY A 512 21.55 -2.65 -13.15
C GLY A 512 22.87 -2.21 -13.77
N ASN A 513 23.86 -1.92 -12.93
CA ASN A 513 25.18 -1.43 -13.34
C ASN A 513 26.05 -2.57 -13.91
N LEU A 514 25.66 -3.10 -15.08
CA LEU A 514 26.31 -4.19 -15.81
C LEU A 514 26.60 -3.76 -17.24
N SER A 515 27.76 -4.14 -17.76
CA SER A 515 28.04 -4.02 -19.20
C SER A 515 27.39 -5.16 -20.00
N GLU A 516 27.15 -4.95 -21.29
CA GLU A 516 26.63 -5.98 -22.20
C GLU A 516 27.49 -7.26 -22.19
N ASP A 517 28.81 -7.12 -22.18
CA ASP A 517 29.72 -8.25 -22.13
C ASP A 517 29.59 -9.08 -20.84
N GLU A 518 29.36 -8.44 -19.71
CA GLU A 518 29.14 -9.12 -18.44
C GLU A 518 27.79 -9.86 -18.42
N ALA A 519 26.71 -9.27 -18.92
CA ALA A 519 25.40 -9.91 -19.07
C ALA A 519 25.46 -11.12 -20.02
N VAL A 520 26.12 -10.99 -21.15
CA VAL A 520 26.33 -12.09 -22.10
C VAL A 520 27.18 -13.21 -21.47
N ASN A 521 28.19 -12.88 -20.67
CA ASN A 521 28.99 -13.87 -19.97
C ASN A 521 28.19 -14.66 -18.92
N ILE A 522 27.36 -13.99 -18.16
CA ILE A 522 26.41 -14.61 -17.21
C ILE A 522 25.45 -15.55 -17.98
N SER A 523 24.86 -15.09 -19.07
CA SER A 523 23.98 -15.89 -19.93
C SER A 523 24.69 -17.17 -20.44
N ASN A 524 25.94 -17.06 -20.88
CA ASN A 524 26.73 -18.20 -21.36
C ASN A 524 27.03 -19.22 -20.25
N ILE A 525 27.22 -18.79 -19.00
CA ILE A 525 27.41 -19.69 -17.86
C ILE A 525 26.13 -20.53 -17.66
N PHE A 526 24.95 -19.92 -17.69
CA PHE A 526 23.67 -20.65 -17.58
C PHE A 526 23.44 -21.58 -18.78
N LYS A 527 23.66 -21.10 -20.00
CA LYS A 527 23.48 -21.89 -21.23
C LYS A 527 24.37 -23.15 -21.29
N ASN A 528 25.57 -23.04 -20.77
CA ASN A 528 26.51 -24.17 -20.75
C ASN A 528 26.27 -25.16 -19.61
N SER A 529 25.51 -24.76 -18.59
CA SER A 529 25.20 -25.56 -17.39
C SER A 529 23.87 -26.30 -17.48
N LEU A 530 22.97 -25.92 -18.39
CA LEU A 530 21.61 -26.44 -18.51
C LEU A 530 21.33 -26.86 -19.97
N THR A 531 20.95 -28.13 -20.17
CA THR A 531 20.49 -28.66 -21.49
C THR A 531 19.06 -29.13 -21.36
N ALA A 532 18.08 -28.48 -22.04
CA ALA A 532 16.64 -28.78 -21.86
C ALA A 532 15.78 -28.66 -23.12
N GLU A 533 14.68 -29.44 -23.17
CA GLU A 533 13.60 -29.37 -24.18
C GLU A 533 12.23 -29.05 -23.53
N PRO A 534 11.27 -28.34 -24.17
CA PRO A 534 10.08 -27.76 -23.52
C PRO A 534 8.87 -28.70 -23.34
N LEU A 535 8.04 -28.47 -22.30
CA LEU A 535 6.85 -29.24 -21.89
C LEU A 535 5.54 -28.41 -21.83
N PRO A 536 4.32 -29.01 -22.01
CA PRO A 536 3.04 -28.30 -22.00
C PRO A 536 2.31 -28.29 -20.64
N VAL A 537 1.48 -27.24 -20.36
CA VAL A 537 0.86 -26.90 -19.07
C VAL A 537 -0.67 -27.13 -19.01
N LYS A 538 -1.24 -27.47 -17.82
CA LYS A 538 -2.69 -27.56 -17.50
C LYS A 538 -3.03 -27.08 -16.08
N CYS A 539 -4.24 -26.51 -15.82
CA CYS A 539 -4.67 -25.89 -14.55
C CYS A 539 -6.07 -26.31 -14.04
N ARG A 540 -6.37 -26.16 -12.71
CA ARG A 540 -7.64 -26.51 -11.99
C ARG A 540 -7.93 -25.58 -10.80
N ASP A 541 -9.21 -25.47 -10.31
CA ASP A 541 -9.74 -24.58 -9.27
C ASP A 541 -10.29 -25.27 -8.01
N VAL A 542 -10.40 -24.50 -6.86
CA VAL A 542 -10.84 -24.97 -5.53
C VAL A 542 -11.73 -23.94 -4.80
N ASN A 543 -12.68 -24.40 -3.93
CA ASN A 543 -13.65 -23.62 -3.14
C ASN A 543 -13.25 -23.49 -1.66
N VAL A 544 -13.58 -22.35 -1.01
CA VAL A 544 -13.34 -22.08 0.44
C VAL A 544 -14.67 -22.02 1.21
N LYS A 545 -14.70 -22.59 2.44
CA LYS A 545 -15.88 -22.65 3.32
C LYS A 545 -15.52 -22.25 4.76
N ASN A 546 -15.90 -21.07 5.22
CA ASN A 546 -15.88 -20.69 6.64
C ASN A 546 -17.30 -20.53 7.19
N LYS A 547 -17.70 -21.35 8.18
CA LYS A 547 -19.07 -21.36 8.73
C LYS A 547 -19.35 -20.21 9.71
N SER A 548 -18.36 -19.42 10.08
CA SER A 548 -18.49 -18.26 10.96
C SER A 548 -18.39 -16.93 10.23
N GLU A 549 -18.12 -16.93 8.92
CA GLU A 549 -18.01 -15.71 8.13
C GLU A 549 -19.38 -15.12 7.81
N THR A 550 -19.61 -13.89 8.28
CA THR A 550 -20.87 -13.17 8.09
C THR A 550 -20.88 -12.30 6.84
N ASN A 551 -19.71 -11.97 6.30
CA ASN A 551 -19.61 -11.14 5.12
C ASN A 551 -20.10 -11.88 3.86
N SER A 552 -20.93 -11.19 3.11
CA SER A 552 -21.29 -11.58 1.74
C SER A 552 -20.46 -10.79 0.76
N VAL A 553 -20.06 -11.39 -0.35
CA VAL A 553 -19.26 -10.73 -1.39
C VAL A 553 -19.91 -10.92 -2.75
N VAL A 554 -19.88 -9.87 -3.56
CA VAL A 554 -20.16 -9.93 -4.98
C VAL A 554 -18.92 -9.48 -5.74
N GLU A 555 -18.43 -10.32 -6.63
CA GLU A 555 -17.45 -9.96 -7.64
C GLU A 555 -18.09 -10.08 -9.01
N LEU A 556 -18.16 -8.99 -9.73
CA LEU A 556 -18.73 -8.92 -11.07
C LEU A 556 -17.60 -8.66 -12.07
N TYR A 557 -17.33 -9.64 -12.90
CA TYR A 557 -16.27 -9.61 -13.90
C TYR A 557 -16.83 -9.43 -15.31
N TYR A 558 -16.28 -8.47 -16.03
CA TYR A 558 -16.47 -8.26 -17.46
C TYR A 558 -15.23 -8.72 -18.21
N GLN A 559 -15.39 -9.68 -19.10
CA GLN A 559 -14.33 -10.09 -20.00
C GLN A 559 -14.37 -9.23 -21.26
N ILE A 560 -13.26 -8.55 -21.54
CA ILE A 560 -13.15 -7.64 -22.67
C ILE A 560 -12.62 -8.37 -23.91
N GLU A 561 -11.35 -8.27 -24.18
CA GLU A 561 -10.70 -8.89 -25.34
C GLU A 561 -9.30 -9.41 -24.97
N PRO A 562 -8.73 -10.35 -25.74
CA PRO A 562 -7.33 -10.72 -25.58
C PRO A 562 -6.44 -9.52 -25.84
N GLU A 563 -5.31 -9.47 -25.13
CA GLU A 563 -4.28 -8.48 -25.36
C GLU A 563 -3.71 -8.65 -26.78
N GLU A 564 -3.69 -7.58 -27.55
CA GLU A 564 -3.08 -7.58 -28.89
C GLU A 564 -1.55 -7.51 -28.76
N ALA A 565 -0.86 -8.26 -29.63
CA ALA A 565 0.59 -8.16 -29.67
C ALA A 565 1.03 -6.75 -30.11
N GLN A 566 1.85 -6.11 -29.30
CA GLN A 566 2.41 -4.77 -29.54
C GLN A 566 1.40 -3.58 -29.53
N SER A 567 0.19 -3.74 -28.93
CA SER A 567 -0.74 -2.64 -28.71
C SER A 567 -1.08 -2.52 -27.23
N THR A 568 -0.95 -1.32 -26.69
CA THR A 568 -1.32 -0.96 -25.31
C THR A 568 -2.67 -0.23 -25.23
N LYS A 569 -3.33 0.02 -26.35
CA LYS A 569 -4.55 0.83 -26.44
C LYS A 569 -5.68 0.33 -25.54
N MET A 570 -5.90 -1.00 -25.45
CA MET A 570 -6.96 -1.57 -24.61
C MET A 570 -6.63 -1.38 -23.12
N LYS A 571 -5.36 -1.51 -22.75
CA LYS A 571 -4.89 -1.26 -21.38
C LYS A 571 -5.06 0.20 -21.01
N ALA A 572 -4.63 1.12 -21.88
CA ALA A 572 -4.81 2.57 -21.71
C ALA A 572 -6.29 2.96 -21.53
N MET A 573 -7.18 2.35 -22.32
CA MET A 573 -8.62 2.56 -22.20
C MET A 573 -9.18 2.07 -20.87
N LEU A 574 -8.71 0.91 -20.40
CA LEU A 574 -9.12 0.33 -19.11
C LEU A 574 -8.65 1.16 -17.92
N ASP A 575 -7.42 1.66 -17.97
CA ASP A 575 -6.85 2.44 -16.88
C ASP A 575 -7.50 3.83 -16.80
N LEU A 576 -7.76 4.47 -17.95
CA LEU A 576 -8.50 5.73 -17.98
C LEU A 576 -9.96 5.55 -17.51
N PHE A 577 -10.63 4.48 -17.95
CA PHE A 577 -11.98 4.18 -17.48
C PHE A 577 -12.02 3.91 -15.98
N HIS A 578 -11.04 3.21 -15.44
CA HIS A 578 -10.89 2.95 -14.00
C HIS A 578 -10.79 4.27 -13.23
N GLU A 579 -9.87 5.13 -13.63
CA GLU A 579 -9.64 6.43 -13.00
C GLU A 579 -10.92 7.30 -12.92
N ILE A 580 -11.71 7.31 -14.02
CA ILE A 580 -12.97 8.08 -14.06
C ILE A 580 -14.05 7.47 -13.16
N VAL A 581 -14.08 6.14 -12.98
CA VAL A 581 -15.22 5.42 -12.38
C VAL A 581 -15.01 5.07 -10.92
N GLU A 582 -13.78 4.98 -10.44
CA GLU A 582 -13.46 4.46 -9.10
C GLU A 582 -14.04 5.35 -7.99
N GLU A 583 -13.75 6.65 -8.01
CA GLU A 583 -14.28 7.59 -7.01
C GLU A 583 -15.81 7.66 -7.03
N PRO A 584 -16.48 7.86 -8.18
CA PRO A 584 -17.95 7.84 -8.23
C PRO A 584 -18.58 6.52 -7.73
N LEU A 585 -17.94 5.37 -8.00
CA LEU A 585 -18.39 4.08 -7.48
C LEU A 585 -18.33 4.05 -5.95
N PHE A 586 -17.18 4.43 -5.42
CA PHE A 586 -16.94 4.46 -3.98
C PHE A 586 -17.91 5.40 -3.28
N ASN A 587 -18.05 6.63 -3.78
CA ASN A 587 -18.98 7.62 -3.28
C ASN A 587 -20.43 7.09 -3.28
N GLN A 588 -20.90 6.53 -4.41
CA GLN A 588 -22.27 6.06 -4.52
C GLN A 588 -22.53 4.84 -3.64
N LEU A 589 -21.72 3.79 -3.73
CA LEU A 589 -22.04 2.49 -3.12
C LEU A 589 -21.54 2.39 -1.68
N ARG A 590 -20.40 3.01 -1.33
CA ARG A 590 -19.89 3.00 0.04
C ARG A 590 -20.42 4.18 0.85
N THR A 591 -20.24 5.41 0.36
CA THR A 591 -20.55 6.61 1.13
C THR A 591 -22.05 6.86 1.24
N LYS A 592 -22.76 6.92 0.09
CA LYS A 592 -24.21 7.24 0.08
C LYS A 592 -25.10 6.06 0.43
N GLU A 593 -24.81 4.87 -0.13
CA GLU A 593 -25.66 3.68 0.05
C GLU A 593 -25.24 2.77 1.20
N GLN A 594 -24.04 2.92 1.72
CA GLN A 594 -23.51 2.17 2.87
C GLN A 594 -23.61 0.65 2.69
N LEU A 595 -23.23 0.18 1.50
CA LEU A 595 -23.35 -1.25 1.20
C LEU A 595 -22.34 -2.08 1.99
N GLY A 596 -21.16 -1.55 2.27
CA GLY A 596 -20.13 -2.24 3.04
C GLY A 596 -18.77 -1.53 3.01
N TYR A 597 -17.81 -2.08 3.73
CA TYR A 597 -16.48 -1.50 3.86
C TYR A 597 -15.64 -1.60 2.57
N VAL A 598 -15.70 -2.77 1.91
CA VAL A 598 -14.97 -2.97 0.65
C VAL A 598 -15.90 -2.69 -0.52
N VAL A 599 -15.64 -1.60 -1.22
CA VAL A 599 -16.24 -1.24 -2.51
C VAL A 599 -15.10 -0.81 -3.43
N LYS A 600 -14.87 -1.54 -4.49
CA LYS A 600 -13.79 -1.24 -5.44
C LYS A 600 -14.11 -1.74 -6.84
N CYS A 601 -13.48 -1.14 -7.83
CA CYS A 601 -13.43 -1.65 -9.19
C CYS A 601 -12.00 -1.61 -9.72
N GLY A 602 -11.76 -2.15 -10.89
CA GLY A 602 -10.47 -2.02 -11.56
C GLY A 602 -10.22 -3.02 -12.67
N PRO A 603 -9.19 -2.76 -13.48
CA PRO A 603 -8.71 -3.66 -14.51
C PRO A 603 -8.28 -5.01 -13.92
N ARG A 604 -8.48 -6.06 -14.70
CA ARG A 604 -7.99 -7.40 -14.37
C ARG A 604 -7.43 -8.06 -15.61
N LEU A 605 -6.16 -8.32 -15.61
CA LEU A 605 -5.50 -9.12 -16.65
C LEU A 605 -5.38 -10.56 -16.20
N THR A 606 -5.90 -11.50 -16.98
CA THR A 606 -5.83 -12.92 -16.66
C THR A 606 -5.44 -13.71 -17.90
N TYR A 607 -4.26 -14.31 -17.91
CA TYR A 607 -3.72 -15.02 -19.07
C TYR A 607 -3.76 -14.17 -20.37
N ARG A 608 -3.38 -12.93 -20.27
CA ARG A 608 -3.39 -11.95 -21.36
C ARG A 608 -4.80 -11.68 -21.95
N ILE A 609 -5.83 -11.85 -21.15
CA ILE A 609 -7.20 -11.43 -21.48
C ILE A 609 -7.53 -10.23 -20.59
N HIS A 610 -7.82 -9.11 -21.21
CA HIS A 610 -8.29 -7.92 -20.53
C HIS A 610 -9.67 -8.13 -19.93
N GLY A 611 -9.88 -7.64 -18.75
CA GLY A 611 -11.16 -7.62 -18.08
C GLY A 611 -11.29 -6.47 -17.11
N PHE A 612 -12.47 -6.29 -16.54
CA PHE A 612 -12.76 -5.30 -15.54
C PHE A 612 -13.63 -5.91 -14.44
N CYS A 613 -13.31 -5.61 -13.19
CA CYS A 613 -14.01 -6.16 -12.03
C CYS A 613 -14.68 -5.05 -11.21
N PHE A 614 -15.85 -5.36 -10.65
CA PHE A 614 -16.48 -4.63 -9.55
C PHE A 614 -16.62 -5.56 -8.37
N CYS A 615 -16.22 -5.13 -7.17
CA CYS A 615 -16.26 -5.96 -5.97
C CYS A 615 -16.90 -5.17 -4.82
N VAL A 616 -17.92 -5.77 -4.18
CA VAL A 616 -18.57 -5.22 -2.98
C VAL A 616 -18.68 -6.32 -1.93
N GLN A 617 -18.19 -6.02 -0.71
CA GLN A 617 -18.31 -6.89 0.46
C GLN A 617 -19.18 -6.23 1.51
N SER A 618 -20.09 -6.98 2.11
CA SER A 618 -21.03 -6.48 3.12
C SER A 618 -21.30 -7.50 4.22
N SER A 619 -21.33 -7.05 5.45
CA SER A 619 -21.82 -7.82 6.60
C SER A 619 -23.34 -7.71 6.81
N LYS A 620 -23.98 -6.75 6.11
CA LYS A 620 -25.40 -6.39 6.30
C LYS A 620 -26.29 -6.89 5.17
N TYR A 621 -25.83 -6.81 3.93
CA TYR A 621 -26.63 -7.07 2.74
C TYR A 621 -26.26 -8.40 2.06
N GLY A 622 -27.26 -9.12 1.57
CA GLY A 622 -27.06 -10.36 0.81
C GLY A 622 -26.59 -10.10 -0.64
N PRO A 623 -25.96 -11.09 -1.28
CA PRO A 623 -25.31 -10.90 -2.59
C PRO A 623 -26.28 -10.49 -3.71
N VAL A 624 -27.57 -10.83 -3.62
CA VAL A 624 -28.57 -10.42 -4.64
C VAL A 624 -28.80 -8.92 -4.59
N HIS A 625 -28.91 -8.35 -3.38
CA HIS A 625 -29.06 -6.93 -3.19
C HIS A 625 -27.82 -6.18 -3.69
N LEU A 626 -26.62 -6.63 -3.26
CA LEU A 626 -25.35 -6.02 -3.67
C LEU A 626 -25.19 -6.02 -5.20
N LEU A 627 -25.46 -7.17 -5.85
CA LEU A 627 -25.39 -7.27 -7.32
C LEU A 627 -26.34 -6.27 -7.99
N GLY A 628 -27.58 -6.15 -7.48
CA GLY A 628 -28.56 -5.21 -8.02
C GLY A 628 -28.11 -3.74 -7.89
N ARG A 629 -27.40 -3.39 -6.83
CA ARG A 629 -26.87 -2.02 -6.65
C ARG A 629 -25.69 -1.73 -7.60
N VAL A 630 -24.75 -2.69 -7.71
CA VAL A 630 -23.65 -2.60 -8.68
C VAL A 630 -24.20 -2.49 -10.11
N ASP A 631 -25.20 -3.30 -10.46
CA ASP A 631 -25.84 -3.24 -11.78
C ASP A 631 -26.50 -1.88 -12.08
N ASN A 632 -27.10 -1.26 -11.08
CA ASN A 632 -27.69 0.08 -11.25
C ASN A 632 -26.59 1.13 -11.46
N PHE A 633 -25.54 1.10 -10.65
CA PHE A 633 -24.40 2.00 -10.83
C PHE A 633 -23.78 1.86 -12.23
N ILE A 634 -23.55 0.62 -12.70
CA ILE A 634 -23.01 0.39 -14.05
C ILE A 634 -23.89 1.00 -15.12
N LYS A 635 -25.21 0.98 -14.98
CA LYS A 635 -26.14 1.64 -15.92
C LYS A 635 -26.04 3.17 -15.91
N ASP A 636 -25.73 3.73 -14.75
CA ASP A 636 -25.61 5.18 -14.56
C ASP A 636 -24.26 5.73 -15.08
N ILE A 637 -23.24 4.87 -15.31
CA ILE A 637 -21.91 5.26 -15.83
C ILE A 637 -22.04 5.99 -17.18
N GLU A 638 -22.97 5.59 -18.06
CA GLU A 638 -23.15 6.29 -19.34
C GLU A 638 -23.49 7.76 -19.15
N ALA A 639 -24.41 8.05 -18.23
CA ALA A 639 -24.80 9.43 -17.93
C ALA A 639 -23.66 10.19 -17.23
N LEU A 640 -22.89 9.52 -16.37
CA LEU A 640 -21.72 10.10 -15.74
C LEU A 640 -20.67 10.50 -16.79
N LEU A 641 -20.33 9.62 -17.72
CA LEU A 641 -19.39 9.92 -18.81
C LEU A 641 -19.88 11.04 -19.74
N GLU A 642 -21.19 11.10 -20.03
CA GLU A 642 -21.77 12.14 -20.88
C GLU A 642 -21.76 13.52 -20.19
N GLN A 643 -21.93 13.57 -18.87
CA GLN A 643 -21.93 14.81 -18.08
C GLN A 643 -20.53 15.29 -17.69
N LEU A 644 -19.51 14.45 -17.78
CA LEU A 644 -18.14 14.85 -17.52
C LEU A 644 -17.73 15.95 -18.50
N ASP A 645 -17.24 17.08 -18.02
CA ASP A 645 -16.71 18.15 -18.86
C ASP A 645 -15.35 17.78 -19.48
N GLU A 646 -14.94 18.50 -20.51
CA GLU A 646 -13.69 18.20 -21.22
C GLU A 646 -12.45 18.51 -20.37
N GLU A 647 -12.51 19.47 -19.47
CA GLU A 647 -11.41 19.83 -18.56
C GLU A 647 -11.17 18.70 -17.56
N SER A 648 -12.22 18.25 -16.87
CA SER A 648 -12.13 17.10 -15.95
C SER A 648 -11.69 15.82 -16.66
N PHE A 649 -12.13 15.59 -17.90
CA PHE A 649 -11.66 14.44 -18.68
C PHE A 649 -10.16 14.52 -18.97
N GLU A 650 -9.66 15.70 -19.32
CA GLU A 650 -8.24 15.94 -19.55
C GLU A 650 -7.41 15.75 -18.25
N ASP A 651 -7.95 16.19 -17.13
CA ASP A 651 -7.31 16.02 -15.82
C ASP A 651 -7.13 14.53 -15.48
N TYR A 652 -8.18 13.71 -15.62
CA TYR A 652 -8.08 12.26 -15.43
C TYR A 652 -7.08 11.62 -16.37
N ARG A 653 -7.14 11.98 -17.67
CA ARG A 653 -6.23 11.44 -18.68
C ARG A 653 -4.77 11.79 -18.38
N SER A 654 -4.50 13.05 -18.08
CA SER A 654 -3.15 13.51 -17.73
C SER A 654 -2.67 12.93 -16.39
N GLY A 655 -3.59 12.63 -15.45
CA GLY A 655 -3.31 11.92 -14.20
C GLY A 655 -2.75 10.52 -14.44
N VAL A 656 -3.43 9.75 -15.29
CA VAL A 656 -2.98 8.40 -15.65
C VAL A 656 -1.64 8.44 -16.38
N ILE A 657 -1.48 9.38 -17.35
CA ILE A 657 -0.20 9.54 -18.07
C ILE A 657 0.96 9.85 -17.12
N ALA A 658 0.77 10.76 -16.17
CA ALA A 658 1.81 11.10 -15.20
C ALA A 658 2.20 9.91 -14.32
N ARG A 659 1.23 9.09 -13.90
CA ARG A 659 1.48 7.87 -13.12
C ARG A 659 2.26 6.83 -13.92
N LEU A 660 1.95 6.64 -15.21
CA LEU A 660 2.66 5.71 -16.08
C LEU A 660 4.09 6.14 -16.40
N LEU A 661 4.35 7.45 -16.40
CA LEU A 661 5.66 8.03 -16.66
C LEU A 661 6.40 8.41 -15.37
N GLU A 662 5.90 8.01 -14.22
CA GLU A 662 6.58 8.20 -12.95
C GLU A 662 7.87 7.39 -12.91
N LYS A 663 8.93 8.00 -12.37
CA LYS A 663 10.22 7.32 -12.23
C LYS A 663 10.10 6.22 -11.17
N ASP A 664 10.55 5.03 -11.51
CA ASP A 664 10.64 3.95 -10.54
C ASP A 664 11.50 4.36 -9.33
N PRO A 665 10.99 4.17 -8.11
CA PRO A 665 11.67 4.63 -6.89
C PRO A 665 12.92 3.81 -6.59
N SER A 666 13.00 2.56 -7.08
CA SER A 666 14.12 1.66 -6.80
C SER A 666 14.47 0.78 -7.99
N LEU A 667 15.72 0.30 -8.01
CA LEU A 667 16.17 -0.71 -8.97
C LEU A 667 15.32 -1.98 -8.93
N LEU A 668 14.80 -2.34 -7.75
CA LEU A 668 13.91 -3.50 -7.59
C LEU A 668 12.57 -3.27 -8.27
N SER A 669 11.97 -2.09 -8.13
CA SER A 669 10.71 -1.71 -8.80
C SER A 669 10.87 -1.77 -10.31
N GLU A 670 11.88 -1.12 -10.86
CA GLU A 670 12.20 -1.13 -12.28
C GLU A 670 12.47 -2.57 -12.80
N THR A 671 13.21 -3.36 -12.03
CA THR A 671 13.45 -4.78 -12.37
C THR A 671 12.15 -5.58 -12.41
N ASN A 672 11.25 -5.37 -11.45
CA ASN A 672 9.95 -6.07 -11.40
C ASN A 672 9.05 -5.67 -12.57
N GLU A 673 9.03 -4.41 -12.96
CA GLU A 673 8.28 -3.95 -14.13
C GLU A 673 8.81 -4.61 -15.41
N LEU A 674 10.12 -4.53 -15.65
CA LEU A 674 10.75 -5.17 -16.79
C LEU A 674 10.58 -6.69 -16.78
N TRP A 675 10.68 -7.33 -15.61
CA TRP A 675 10.47 -8.77 -15.46
C TRP A 675 9.02 -9.18 -15.76
N SER A 676 8.04 -8.33 -15.42
CA SER A 676 6.64 -8.59 -15.74
C SER A 676 6.40 -8.73 -17.25
N GLN A 677 7.13 -7.98 -18.08
CA GLN A 677 7.05 -8.07 -19.54
C GLN A 677 7.57 -9.42 -20.07
N ILE A 678 8.52 -10.02 -19.37
CA ILE A 678 9.04 -11.36 -19.68
C ILE A 678 8.04 -12.43 -19.24
N VAL A 679 7.56 -12.37 -18.01
CA VAL A 679 6.58 -13.32 -17.44
C VAL A 679 5.31 -13.38 -18.26
N ASP A 680 4.81 -12.23 -18.69
CA ASP A 680 3.62 -12.10 -19.52
C ASP A 680 3.91 -12.33 -21.03
N LYS A 681 5.18 -12.59 -21.38
CA LYS A 681 5.64 -12.82 -22.75
C LYS A 681 5.29 -11.69 -23.72
N ARG A 682 5.28 -10.44 -23.24
CA ARG A 682 5.09 -9.26 -24.08
C ARG A 682 6.40 -8.83 -24.72
N TYR A 683 7.50 -8.87 -23.95
CA TYR A 683 8.84 -8.40 -24.34
C TYR A 683 8.82 -6.95 -24.84
N MET A 684 7.98 -6.12 -24.23
CA MET A 684 7.80 -4.72 -24.55
C MET A 684 8.30 -3.89 -23.36
N PHE A 685 9.59 -3.57 -23.35
CA PHE A 685 10.26 -2.93 -22.22
C PHE A 685 10.00 -1.42 -22.11
N ASP A 686 9.34 -0.85 -23.10
CA ASP A 686 8.80 0.52 -23.15
C ASP A 686 7.27 0.54 -22.98
N TYR A 687 6.71 -0.43 -22.25
CA TYR A 687 5.28 -0.67 -22.15
C TYR A 687 4.52 0.55 -21.62
N SER A 688 4.97 1.12 -20.49
CA SER A 688 4.33 2.27 -19.83
C SER A 688 4.39 3.54 -20.71
N HIS A 689 5.49 3.74 -21.44
CA HIS A 689 5.61 4.86 -22.39
C HIS A 689 4.63 4.72 -23.57
N LYS A 690 4.53 3.53 -24.17
CA LYS A 690 3.57 3.27 -25.25
C LYS A 690 2.13 3.38 -24.79
N GLU A 691 1.82 2.96 -23.57
CA GLU A 691 0.50 3.15 -22.99
C GLU A 691 0.17 4.64 -22.82
N ALA A 692 1.11 5.44 -22.32
CA ALA A 692 0.98 6.88 -22.22
C ALA A 692 0.79 7.56 -23.60
N GLU A 693 1.47 7.09 -24.65
CA GLU A 693 1.25 7.58 -26.03
C GLU A 693 -0.18 7.28 -26.53
N GLU A 694 -0.67 6.08 -26.30
CA GLU A 694 -2.06 5.72 -26.66
C GLU A 694 -3.08 6.57 -25.90
N LEU A 695 -2.86 6.80 -24.58
CA LEU A 695 -3.73 7.68 -23.78
C LEU A 695 -3.88 9.07 -24.36
N ARG A 696 -2.81 9.68 -24.89
CA ARG A 696 -2.87 11.01 -25.52
C ARG A 696 -3.82 11.06 -26.72
N SER A 697 -4.09 9.92 -27.35
CA SER A 697 -4.98 9.80 -28.51
C SER A 697 -6.43 9.48 -28.15
N ILE A 698 -6.74 9.09 -26.92
CA ILE A 698 -8.08 8.70 -26.47
C ILE A 698 -8.91 9.96 -26.20
N GLU A 699 -10.05 10.07 -26.85
CA GLU A 699 -11.03 11.12 -26.62
C GLU A 699 -12.19 10.61 -25.75
N LYS A 700 -12.88 11.49 -25.05
CA LYS A 700 -14.06 11.17 -24.23
C LYS A 700 -15.10 10.33 -24.97
N LYS A 701 -15.35 10.64 -26.25
CA LYS A 701 -16.26 9.87 -27.09
C LYS A 701 -15.86 8.41 -27.26
N ASP A 702 -14.53 8.12 -27.27
CA ASP A 702 -14.00 6.77 -27.44
C ASP A 702 -14.30 5.94 -26.19
N VAL A 703 -14.15 6.54 -25.00
CA VAL A 703 -14.50 5.90 -23.71
C VAL A 703 -15.99 5.58 -23.64
N ILE A 704 -16.85 6.49 -24.08
CA ILE A 704 -18.30 6.28 -24.11
C ILE A 704 -18.66 5.12 -25.07
N GLU A 705 -18.07 5.08 -26.28
CA GLU A 705 -18.31 3.99 -27.23
C GLU A 705 -17.78 2.65 -26.72
N TRP A 706 -16.61 2.67 -26.08
CA TRP A 706 -16.02 1.49 -25.47
C TRP A 706 -16.91 0.95 -24.34
N TYR A 707 -17.38 1.82 -23.43
CA TYR A 707 -18.36 1.44 -22.40
C TYR A 707 -19.62 0.80 -23.03
N LYS A 708 -20.22 1.44 -24.05
CA LYS A 708 -21.40 0.92 -24.76
C LYS A 708 -21.14 -0.45 -25.37
N THR A 709 -19.91 -0.72 -25.80
CA THR A 709 -19.51 -1.97 -26.43
C THR A 709 -19.39 -3.12 -25.44
N PHE A 710 -18.76 -2.89 -24.28
CA PHE A 710 -18.40 -3.99 -23.39
C PHE A 710 -19.27 -4.12 -22.12
N PHE A 711 -19.92 -3.03 -21.68
CA PHE A 711 -20.69 -3.03 -20.42
C PHE A 711 -22.21 -2.99 -20.63
N ARG A 712 -22.68 -2.46 -21.72
CA ARG A 712 -24.12 -2.39 -21.99
C ARG A 712 -24.69 -3.79 -22.25
N GLU A 713 -25.68 -4.23 -21.47
CA GLU A 713 -26.29 -5.57 -21.54
C GLU A 713 -26.84 -5.93 -22.94
N SER A 714 -27.24 -4.93 -23.73
CA SER A 714 -27.73 -5.13 -25.11
C SER A 714 -26.61 -5.38 -26.13
N SER A 715 -25.34 -5.20 -25.76
CA SER A 715 -24.22 -5.38 -26.67
C SER A 715 -23.88 -6.88 -26.82
N PRO A 716 -23.64 -7.35 -28.06
CA PRO A 716 -23.20 -8.73 -28.28
C PRO A 716 -21.78 -9.03 -27.75
N LYS A 717 -21.00 -7.97 -27.47
CA LYS A 717 -19.66 -8.09 -26.88
C LYS A 717 -19.67 -8.06 -25.35
N CYS A 718 -20.81 -7.76 -24.71
CA CYS A 718 -20.92 -7.79 -23.24
C CYS A 718 -20.81 -9.24 -22.72
N ARG A 719 -19.66 -9.57 -22.13
CA ARG A 719 -19.37 -10.89 -21.54
C ARG A 719 -19.18 -10.73 -20.04
N ARG A 720 -20.16 -11.18 -19.27
CA ARG A 720 -20.29 -10.90 -17.87
C ARG A 720 -20.38 -12.18 -17.04
N LEU A 721 -19.62 -12.24 -15.94
CA LEU A 721 -19.67 -13.28 -14.94
C LEU A 721 -19.83 -12.67 -13.55
N ALA A 722 -20.88 -13.03 -12.81
CA ALA A 722 -21.05 -12.64 -11.42
C ALA A 722 -20.71 -13.83 -10.51
N VAL A 723 -19.85 -13.61 -9.55
CA VAL A 723 -19.55 -14.53 -8.45
C VAL A 723 -20.21 -13.98 -7.20
N ARG A 724 -21.04 -14.81 -6.54
CA ARG A 724 -21.78 -14.44 -5.33
C ARG A 724 -21.37 -15.37 -4.20
N VAL A 725 -20.76 -14.78 -3.16
CA VAL A 725 -20.37 -15.48 -1.94
C VAL A 725 -21.36 -15.10 -0.85
N TRP A 726 -21.94 -16.10 -0.19
CA TRP A 726 -22.99 -15.93 0.80
C TRP A 726 -22.44 -16.05 2.20
N GLY A 727 -22.60 -14.98 3.01
CA GLY A 727 -22.30 -15.01 4.43
C GLY A 727 -23.25 -15.92 5.21
N CYS A 728 -22.81 -16.47 6.34
CA CYS A 728 -23.58 -17.42 7.14
C CYS A 728 -24.90 -16.85 7.72
N ASN A 729 -25.01 -15.52 7.78
CA ASN A 729 -26.20 -14.77 8.23
C ASN A 729 -27.22 -14.50 7.12
N THR A 730 -26.94 -14.90 5.88
CA THR A 730 -27.79 -14.68 4.70
C THR A 730 -28.43 -15.98 4.18
N ASN A 731 -29.60 -15.87 3.54
CA ASN A 731 -30.38 -17.04 3.15
C ASN A 731 -30.42 -17.22 1.62
N MET A 732 -29.73 -18.22 1.08
CA MET A 732 -29.73 -18.56 -0.36
C MET A 732 -31.14 -18.78 -0.96
N LYS A 733 -32.18 -19.00 -0.17
CA LYS A 733 -33.54 -19.20 -0.67
C LYS A 733 -34.18 -17.90 -1.20
N GLU A 734 -33.61 -16.75 -0.91
CA GLU A 734 -34.07 -15.44 -1.43
C GLU A 734 -33.87 -15.32 -2.95
N THR A 735 -32.97 -16.11 -3.55
CA THR A 735 -32.75 -16.13 -5.01
C THR A 735 -33.94 -16.67 -5.81
N GLN A 736 -34.87 -17.38 -5.19
CA GLN A 736 -36.01 -18.02 -5.89
C GLN A 736 -37.20 -17.05 -6.13
N THR A 737 -37.15 -15.84 -5.57
CA THR A 737 -38.25 -14.88 -5.62
C THR A 737 -38.10 -13.75 -6.63
N ASP A 738 -36.96 -13.64 -7.31
CA ASP A 738 -36.75 -12.61 -8.33
C ASP A 738 -36.95 -13.15 -9.77
N PRO A 739 -38.11 -12.80 -10.43
CA PRO A 739 -38.40 -13.27 -11.79
C PRO A 739 -37.48 -12.68 -12.86
N LYS A 740 -36.68 -11.66 -12.52
CA LYS A 740 -35.72 -11.03 -13.46
C LYS A 740 -34.36 -11.68 -13.49
N SER A 741 -34.04 -12.54 -12.53
CA SER A 741 -32.75 -13.27 -12.49
C SER A 741 -32.80 -14.61 -13.25
N VAL A 742 -33.22 -14.60 -14.52
CA VAL A 742 -32.91 -15.70 -15.45
C VAL A 742 -31.45 -15.63 -15.89
N GLN A 743 -30.56 -15.39 -14.95
CA GLN A 743 -29.14 -15.63 -15.12
C GLN A 743 -28.91 -17.13 -14.96
N GLN A 744 -28.31 -17.73 -15.95
CA GLN A 744 -27.95 -19.13 -15.92
C GLN A 744 -27.01 -19.40 -14.73
N ILE A 745 -27.56 -19.95 -13.66
CA ILE A 745 -26.75 -20.24 -12.45
C ILE A 745 -25.86 -21.43 -12.79
N ILE A 746 -24.56 -21.23 -12.68
CA ILE A 746 -23.56 -22.29 -12.85
C ILE A 746 -23.57 -23.14 -11.58
N THR A 747 -24.22 -24.27 -11.64
CA THR A 747 -24.30 -25.26 -10.53
C THR A 747 -23.11 -26.20 -10.53
N ASP A 748 -22.50 -26.43 -11.70
CA ASP A 748 -21.34 -27.28 -11.88
C ASP A 748 -20.28 -26.54 -12.71
N ALA A 749 -19.19 -26.14 -12.05
CA ALA A 749 -18.09 -25.41 -12.67
C ALA A 749 -17.34 -26.25 -13.72
N VAL A 750 -17.26 -27.57 -13.54
CA VAL A 750 -16.59 -28.48 -14.49
C VAL A 750 -17.41 -28.60 -15.75
N ALA A 751 -18.72 -28.84 -15.62
CA ALA A 751 -19.64 -28.89 -16.76
C ALA A 751 -19.67 -27.52 -17.50
N PHE A 752 -19.69 -26.41 -16.79
CA PHE A 752 -19.61 -25.08 -17.39
C PHE A 752 -18.31 -24.89 -18.18
N LYS A 753 -17.14 -25.20 -17.60
CA LYS A 753 -15.85 -25.11 -18.29
C LYS A 753 -15.76 -25.98 -19.52
N SER A 754 -16.30 -27.24 -19.47
CA SER A 754 -16.26 -28.18 -20.59
C SER A 754 -17.12 -27.73 -21.78
N THR A 755 -18.14 -26.91 -21.56
CA THR A 755 -19.04 -26.36 -22.58
C THR A 755 -18.69 -24.94 -23.03
N SER A 756 -17.76 -24.27 -22.34
CA SER A 756 -17.33 -22.93 -22.68
C SER A 756 -16.29 -22.94 -23.80
N GLN A 757 -16.38 -21.96 -24.69
CA GLN A 757 -15.29 -21.67 -25.65
C GLN A 757 -14.25 -20.79 -24.98
N PHE A 758 -13.02 -21.22 -24.98
CA PHE A 758 -11.89 -20.47 -24.46
C PHE A 758 -11.14 -19.78 -25.60
N TYR A 759 -10.54 -18.63 -25.33
CA TYR A 759 -9.55 -18.08 -26.24
C TYR A 759 -8.37 -19.06 -26.35
N SER A 760 -7.80 -19.18 -27.54
CA SER A 760 -6.54 -19.92 -27.70
C SER A 760 -5.51 -19.25 -26.81
N SER A 761 -4.74 -20.03 -26.04
CA SER A 761 -3.61 -19.51 -25.30
C SER A 761 -2.68 -18.79 -26.28
N LEU A 762 -2.40 -17.52 -26.03
CA LEU A 762 -1.34 -16.81 -26.73
C LEU A 762 -0.03 -17.43 -26.22
N CYS A 763 0.52 -18.42 -26.97
CA CYS A 763 1.82 -19.03 -26.72
C CYS A 763 2.92 -18.15 -27.27
#